data_0de87aee7135112c6f0c3274223c3510
#
_entry.id   0de87aee7135112c6f0c3274223c3510
#
_cell.length_a   1.000
_cell.length_b   1.000
_cell.length_c   1.000
_cell.angle_alpha   90.00
_cell.angle_beta   90.00
_cell.angle_gamma   90.00
#
_symmetry.space_group_name_H-M   'P 1'
#
loop_
_entity.id
_entity.type
_entity.pdbx_description
1 polymer ?
#
loop_
_entity_poly.entity_id
_entity_poly.type
_entity_poly.pdbx_seq_one_letter_code
_entity_poly.pdbx_strand_id
1 'polypeptide(L)'
;MAAKKKIPLGKIGLIAFLLSVATCAAILLHLIAQLPNIEAINTYNPDETTLIFSADNKILGRLHREENRQVVPLSQISLPLQKAVIATEDPNFYNHHGLDFIGILRATFKNLIYGRIVEGGSTITQQLARNLFLTHKKTVIRKFSEIILALQIERRYTKEEILELYLNQVYFGHNAYGIESAANLYYGKHASELSLAESSLLAGLIRGPELYSPYRNFKGAKSRQLFVLNKLLEHKMISEKNAKLAAAESLEFSPQNLKRYAGVAPYFITHVLKELLDKYGEEMVYHGGLRVYTTLDTSLQSAAEHVITSFVTKEGSHYNFSQSALVSIDPRTGYIKAMVGGADFYESKFNRVTQAKRQPGSSFKPFVYTAAMEQGISPGAILVDEPTTFEVFPNKWNPKGTWSPKNFNKKFNGSVTLRYALEKSLNIPAVKLLERVGIQSAIDVARRMGIKSHLEPGLALSLGVSEVSLLELTSAYGVFANSGIRVEPTSITKIENRDGVIIYKHTILEKRALDTNIAAVMIDLMKGVLLRGTGVRGQINRPAAAKTGTTEEFKDAWFVGFVPQLVTGVWVGNDDNTSMKGVAEVAICPRIWKEYNIRALANEPILTFPKPERLIKTRICKTSGKPVGPYCPVEDEYWAYYWEKDITEDNTCDIHKPSEGFSDIKQNGYERN
;
A
#
# COMPACT_ATOMS: atom_id res chain seq x y z
N MET A 1 -59.31 -58.19 0.48
CA MET A 1 -57.81 -58.16 0.70
C MET A 1 -57.10 -57.99 -0.61
N ALA A 2 -56.59 -56.80 -0.93
CA ALA A 2 -55.90 -56.56 -2.20
C ALA A 2 -54.39 -56.90 -2.02
N ALA A 3 -53.92 -57.87 -2.80
CA ALA A 3 -52.51 -58.29 -2.78
C ALA A 3 -51.62 -57.20 -3.28
N LYS A 4 -50.76 -56.60 -2.39
CA LYS A 4 -49.71 -55.69 -2.73
C LYS A 4 -48.68 -56.41 -3.62
N LYS A 5 -48.68 -56.14 -4.94
CA LYS A 5 -47.62 -56.58 -5.86
C LYS A 5 -46.29 -55.95 -5.43
N LYS A 6 -45.38 -56.75 -4.89
CA LYS A 6 -44.00 -56.33 -4.62
C LYS A 6 -43.28 -56.06 -5.95
N ILE A 7 -42.88 -54.82 -6.17
CA ILE A 7 -42.04 -54.45 -7.32
C ILE A 7 -40.70 -55.17 -7.15
N PRO A 8 -40.20 -55.95 -8.15
CA PRO A 8 -38.94 -56.66 -8.01
C PRO A 8 -37.76 -55.65 -7.87
N LEU A 9 -36.84 -55.89 -6.94
CA LEU A 9 -35.69 -55.02 -6.59
C LEU A 9 -34.92 -54.57 -7.83
N GLY A 10 -34.77 -55.41 -8.86
CA GLY A 10 -34.10 -55.08 -10.12
C GLY A 10 -34.80 -53.96 -10.93
N LYS A 11 -36.15 -53.88 -10.88
CA LYS A 11 -36.87 -52.76 -11.53
C LYS A 11 -36.72 -51.45 -10.81
N ILE A 12 -36.61 -51.48 -9.47
CA ILE A 12 -36.32 -50.28 -8.65
C ILE A 12 -34.91 -49.81 -8.96
N GLY A 13 -33.91 -50.69 -9.03
CA GLY A 13 -32.54 -50.37 -9.41
C GLY A 13 -32.43 -49.77 -10.81
N LEU A 14 -33.14 -50.31 -11.79
CA LEU A 14 -33.15 -49.77 -13.15
C LEU A 14 -33.81 -48.39 -13.23
N ILE A 15 -34.92 -48.17 -12.51
CA ILE A 15 -35.59 -46.85 -12.47
C ILE A 15 -34.66 -45.82 -11.77
N ALA A 16 -34.02 -46.18 -10.66
CA ALA A 16 -33.08 -45.30 -9.98
C ALA A 16 -31.87 -44.94 -10.86
N PHE A 17 -31.35 -45.91 -11.63
CA PHE A 17 -30.27 -45.69 -12.60
C PHE A 17 -30.72 -44.74 -13.74
N LEU A 18 -31.89 -44.97 -14.32
CA LEU A 18 -32.44 -44.10 -15.38
C LEU A 18 -32.72 -42.68 -14.90
N LEU A 19 -33.26 -42.54 -13.68
CA LEU A 19 -33.45 -41.22 -13.06
C LEU A 19 -32.10 -40.50 -12.78
N SER A 20 -31.10 -41.23 -12.33
CA SER A 20 -29.75 -40.69 -12.15
C SER A 20 -29.14 -40.21 -13.46
N VAL A 21 -29.25 -41.01 -14.54
CA VAL A 21 -28.78 -40.64 -15.89
C VAL A 21 -29.54 -39.42 -16.41
N ALA A 22 -30.87 -39.39 -16.26
CA ALA A 22 -31.70 -38.25 -16.68
C ALA A 22 -31.32 -36.94 -15.90
N THR A 23 -31.11 -37.07 -14.61
CA THR A 23 -30.68 -35.93 -13.75
C THR A 23 -29.29 -35.44 -14.18
N CYS A 24 -28.33 -36.34 -14.40
CA CYS A 24 -27.00 -35.98 -14.90
C CYS A 24 -27.08 -35.32 -16.28
N ALA A 25 -27.93 -35.84 -17.19
CA ALA A 25 -28.13 -35.23 -18.50
C ALA A 25 -28.77 -33.85 -18.43
N ALA A 26 -29.76 -33.64 -17.55
CA ALA A 26 -30.38 -32.33 -17.31
C ALA A 26 -29.37 -31.31 -16.75
N ILE A 27 -28.56 -31.71 -15.77
CA ILE A 27 -27.48 -30.88 -15.24
C ILE A 27 -26.47 -30.52 -16.35
N LEU A 28 -26.07 -31.48 -17.16
CA LEU A 28 -25.13 -31.27 -18.27
C LEU A 28 -25.71 -30.29 -19.31
N LEU A 29 -26.97 -30.46 -19.71
CA LEU A 29 -27.66 -29.54 -20.63
C LEU A 29 -27.78 -28.14 -20.05
N HIS A 30 -28.09 -28.02 -18.77
CA HIS A 30 -28.14 -26.74 -18.08
C HIS A 30 -26.75 -26.04 -18.05
N LEU A 31 -25.69 -26.79 -17.79
CA LEU A 31 -24.31 -26.27 -17.83
C LEU A 31 -23.93 -25.84 -19.26
N ILE A 32 -24.29 -26.62 -20.29
CA ILE A 32 -24.01 -26.26 -21.69
C ILE A 32 -24.74 -24.96 -22.06
N ALA A 33 -25.99 -24.80 -21.63
CA ALA A 33 -26.80 -23.60 -21.92
C ALA A 33 -26.25 -22.32 -21.27
N GLN A 34 -25.45 -22.45 -20.23
CA GLN A 34 -24.79 -21.32 -19.54
C GLN A 34 -23.40 -20.98 -20.09
N LEU A 35 -22.87 -21.78 -21.03
CA LEU A 35 -21.54 -21.51 -21.59
C LEU A 35 -21.59 -20.31 -22.53
N PRO A 36 -20.52 -19.47 -22.49
CA PRO A 36 -20.36 -18.33 -23.39
C PRO A 36 -20.28 -18.83 -24.86
N ASN A 37 -20.79 -18.00 -25.79
CA ASN A 37 -20.71 -18.29 -27.21
C ASN A 37 -19.27 -18.17 -27.72
N ILE A 38 -18.74 -19.23 -28.35
CA ILE A 38 -17.38 -19.24 -28.92
C ILE A 38 -17.25 -18.25 -30.08
N GLU A 39 -18.33 -17.82 -30.71
CA GLU A 39 -18.31 -16.79 -31.76
C GLU A 39 -17.72 -15.48 -31.29
N ALA A 40 -17.72 -15.23 -29.97
CA ALA A 40 -17.05 -14.08 -29.36
C ALA A 40 -15.54 -14.02 -29.66
N ILE A 41 -14.89 -15.12 -30.04
CA ILE A 41 -13.47 -15.11 -30.48
C ILE A 41 -13.29 -14.30 -31.78
N ASN A 42 -14.24 -14.39 -32.71
CA ASN A 42 -14.16 -13.73 -34.02
C ASN A 42 -14.69 -12.29 -34.02
N THR A 43 -15.51 -11.93 -33.03
CA THR A 43 -16.07 -10.60 -32.83
C THR A 43 -15.27 -9.79 -31.79
N TYR A 44 -14.10 -10.29 -31.43
CA TYR A 44 -13.22 -9.59 -30.50
C TYR A 44 -12.78 -8.26 -31.13
N ASN A 45 -13.58 -7.23 -30.93
CA ASN A 45 -13.19 -5.85 -31.11
C ASN A 45 -12.17 -5.55 -30.01
N PRO A 46 -10.99 -5.02 -30.31
CA PRO A 46 -10.06 -4.62 -29.24
C PRO A 46 -10.80 -3.64 -28.33
N ASP A 47 -11.10 -4.11 -27.15
CA ASP A 47 -11.85 -3.37 -26.14
C ASP A 47 -11.22 -2.01 -25.90
N GLU A 48 -12.03 -0.99 -25.78
CA GLU A 48 -11.53 0.35 -25.49
C GLU A 48 -10.88 0.35 -24.12
N THR A 49 -9.60 0.58 -24.13
CA THR A 49 -8.73 0.62 -22.95
C THR A 49 -9.19 1.67 -21.94
N THR A 50 -9.39 1.29 -20.69
CA THR A 50 -9.57 2.27 -19.62
C THR A 50 -8.28 3.05 -19.40
N LEU A 51 -8.37 4.37 -19.48
CA LEU A 51 -7.24 5.29 -19.31
C LEU A 51 -7.28 5.94 -17.93
N ILE A 52 -6.14 5.91 -17.24
CA ILE A 52 -5.96 6.63 -15.98
C ILE A 52 -5.11 7.87 -16.24
N PHE A 53 -5.66 9.04 -15.89
CA PHE A 53 -5.00 10.33 -16.05
C PHE A 53 -4.58 10.89 -14.68
N SER A 54 -3.43 11.55 -14.66
CA SER A 54 -2.99 12.38 -13.53
C SER A 54 -3.78 13.69 -13.45
N ALA A 55 -3.56 14.43 -12.37
CA ALA A 55 -4.15 15.77 -12.20
C ALA A 55 -3.68 16.78 -13.28
N ASP A 56 -2.48 16.58 -13.83
CA ASP A 56 -1.91 17.35 -14.93
C ASP A 56 -2.20 16.73 -16.31
N ASN A 57 -3.24 15.89 -16.41
CA ASN A 57 -3.77 15.25 -17.63
C ASN A 57 -2.76 14.38 -18.40
N LYS A 58 -1.71 13.88 -17.75
CA LYS A 58 -0.82 12.88 -18.34
C LYS A 58 -1.38 11.48 -18.12
N ILE A 59 -1.18 10.59 -19.08
CA ILE A 59 -1.57 9.18 -18.93
C ILE A 59 -0.62 8.52 -17.92
N LEU A 60 -1.16 8.11 -16.76
CA LEU A 60 -0.45 7.33 -15.75
C LEU A 60 -0.41 5.85 -16.11
N GLY A 61 -1.51 5.33 -16.64
CA GLY A 61 -1.64 3.92 -17.00
C GLY A 61 -2.83 3.67 -17.90
N ARG A 62 -2.81 2.50 -18.50
CA ARG A 62 -3.86 1.96 -19.34
C ARG A 62 -4.32 0.67 -18.69
N LEU A 63 -5.59 0.58 -18.31
CA LEU A 63 -6.15 -0.65 -17.72
C LEU A 63 -6.91 -1.39 -18.81
N HIS A 64 -6.35 -2.44 -19.29
CA HIS A 64 -7.03 -3.47 -20.03
C HIS A 64 -6.55 -4.82 -19.51
N ARG A 65 -7.38 -5.82 -19.61
CA ARG A 65 -7.04 -7.17 -19.14
C ARG A 65 -5.80 -7.71 -19.87
N GLU A 66 -5.44 -7.09 -20.99
CA GLU A 66 -4.50 -7.55 -22.00
C GLU A 66 -3.41 -6.52 -22.35
N GLU A 67 -3.00 -5.69 -21.39
CA GLU A 67 -2.22 -4.45 -21.61
C GLU A 67 -0.91 -4.53 -22.39
N ASN A 68 -0.41 -5.67 -22.66
CA ASN A 68 0.77 -5.87 -23.50
C ASN A 68 0.58 -7.03 -24.48
N ARG A 69 -0.61 -7.12 -25.05
CA ARG A 69 -0.82 -8.10 -26.10
C ARG A 69 -0.54 -7.45 -27.46
N GLN A 70 0.60 -7.77 -28.01
CA GLN A 70 0.86 -7.64 -29.42
C GLN A 70 0.55 -9.00 -30.05
N VAL A 71 -0.60 -9.07 -30.73
CA VAL A 71 -1.00 -10.30 -31.43
C VAL A 71 -0.11 -10.44 -32.66
N VAL A 72 0.58 -11.56 -32.76
CA VAL A 72 1.42 -11.91 -33.91
C VAL A 72 0.98 -13.25 -34.48
N PRO A 73 0.98 -13.42 -35.82
CA PRO A 73 0.67 -14.70 -36.44
C PRO A 73 1.69 -15.76 -36.03
N LEU A 74 1.28 -17.04 -36.02
CA LEU A 74 2.14 -18.16 -35.62
C LEU A 74 3.45 -18.22 -36.41
N SER A 75 3.44 -17.76 -37.68
CA SER A 75 4.61 -17.67 -38.54
C SER A 75 5.67 -16.66 -38.03
N GLN A 76 5.29 -15.71 -37.21
CA GLN A 76 6.18 -14.73 -36.56
C GLN A 76 6.58 -15.14 -35.14
N ILE A 77 6.26 -16.34 -34.71
CA ILE A 77 6.70 -16.91 -33.44
C ILE A 77 7.78 -17.96 -33.71
N SER A 78 8.92 -17.85 -33.01
CA SER A 78 10.05 -18.74 -33.24
C SER A 78 9.66 -20.22 -33.08
N LEU A 79 10.11 -21.10 -34.01
CA LEU A 79 9.85 -22.52 -33.93
C LEU A 79 10.39 -23.19 -32.65
N PRO A 80 11.57 -22.78 -32.11
CA PRO A 80 12.03 -23.25 -30.81
C PRO A 80 11.00 -23.02 -29.68
N LEU A 81 10.33 -21.87 -29.66
CA LEU A 81 9.32 -21.57 -28.63
C LEU A 81 8.06 -22.41 -28.80
N GLN A 82 7.53 -22.54 -30.01
CA GLN A 82 6.37 -23.39 -30.28
C GLN A 82 6.61 -24.81 -29.78
N LYS A 83 7.79 -25.39 -30.12
CA LYS A 83 8.21 -26.72 -29.65
C LYS A 83 8.36 -26.77 -28.13
N ALA A 84 8.94 -25.75 -27.50
CA ALA A 84 9.17 -25.70 -26.05
C ALA A 84 7.85 -25.70 -25.26
N VAL A 85 6.87 -24.93 -25.74
CA VAL A 85 5.53 -24.87 -25.14
C VAL A 85 4.80 -26.20 -25.31
N ILE A 86 4.79 -26.76 -26.53
CA ILE A 86 4.14 -28.06 -26.81
C ILE A 86 4.76 -29.16 -25.95
N ALA A 87 6.11 -29.28 -25.95
CA ALA A 87 6.80 -30.30 -25.17
C ALA A 87 6.54 -30.24 -23.67
N THR A 88 6.26 -29.04 -23.16
CA THR A 88 6.10 -28.79 -21.72
C THR A 88 4.65 -28.90 -21.27
N GLU A 89 3.73 -28.30 -22.01
CA GLU A 89 2.33 -28.16 -21.61
C GLU A 89 1.45 -29.27 -22.19
N ASP A 90 1.71 -29.74 -23.42
CA ASP A 90 0.87 -30.70 -24.13
C ASP A 90 1.65 -31.46 -25.23
N PRO A 91 2.48 -32.45 -24.87
CA PRO A 91 3.34 -33.15 -25.84
C PRO A 91 2.59 -33.87 -26.97
N ASN A 92 1.33 -34.21 -26.73
CA ASN A 92 0.46 -34.91 -27.72
C ASN A 92 -0.48 -33.94 -28.45
N PHE A 93 -0.26 -32.63 -28.39
CA PHE A 93 -1.15 -31.57 -28.87
C PHE A 93 -1.73 -31.85 -30.26
N TYR A 94 -0.91 -32.29 -31.21
CA TYR A 94 -1.32 -32.59 -32.58
C TYR A 94 -2.07 -33.92 -32.74
N ASN A 95 -2.08 -34.80 -31.71
CA ASN A 95 -2.58 -36.17 -31.80
C ASN A 95 -3.94 -36.38 -31.11
N HIS A 96 -4.49 -35.37 -30.43
CA HIS A 96 -5.77 -35.46 -29.76
C HIS A 96 -6.72 -34.34 -30.21
N HIS A 97 -8.01 -34.43 -29.86
CA HIS A 97 -9.04 -33.44 -30.16
C HIS A 97 -9.58 -32.78 -28.87
N GLY A 98 -8.77 -31.93 -28.25
CA GLY A 98 -9.10 -31.14 -27.06
C GLY A 98 -8.80 -31.81 -25.72
N LEU A 99 -8.83 -33.15 -25.67
CA LEU A 99 -8.55 -33.95 -24.46
C LEU A 99 -7.52 -35.03 -24.76
N ASP A 100 -6.44 -35.04 -23.96
CA ASP A 100 -5.44 -36.14 -23.96
C ASP A 100 -5.79 -37.14 -22.84
N PHE A 101 -6.62 -38.15 -23.16
CA PHE A 101 -7.01 -39.18 -22.20
C PHE A 101 -5.79 -39.99 -21.69
N ILE A 102 -4.79 -40.24 -22.53
CA ILE A 102 -3.58 -40.98 -22.19
C ILE A 102 -2.75 -40.13 -21.22
N GLY A 103 -2.60 -38.83 -21.51
CA GLY A 103 -1.92 -37.88 -20.65
C GLY A 103 -2.58 -37.73 -19.28
N ILE A 104 -3.91 -37.66 -19.23
CA ILE A 104 -4.68 -37.61 -17.98
C ILE A 104 -4.44 -38.86 -17.12
N LEU A 105 -4.52 -40.06 -17.72
CA LEU A 105 -4.25 -41.32 -17.01
C LEU A 105 -2.82 -41.38 -16.50
N ARG A 106 -1.83 -41.01 -17.32
CA ARG A 106 -0.42 -40.97 -16.97
C ARG A 106 -0.18 -39.98 -15.81
N ALA A 107 -0.72 -38.75 -15.87
CA ALA A 107 -0.59 -37.74 -14.84
C ALA A 107 -1.23 -38.21 -13.53
N THR A 108 -2.43 -38.80 -13.58
CA THR A 108 -3.12 -39.34 -12.41
C THR A 108 -2.31 -40.43 -11.74
N PHE A 109 -1.75 -41.37 -12.49
CA PHE A 109 -0.93 -42.46 -11.98
C PHE A 109 0.36 -41.94 -11.32
N LYS A 110 1.07 -41.00 -11.98
CA LYS A 110 2.27 -40.37 -11.40
C LYS A 110 1.94 -39.61 -10.11
N ASN A 111 0.88 -38.81 -10.10
CA ASN A 111 0.49 -38.04 -8.93
C ASN A 111 0.11 -38.94 -7.73
N LEU A 112 -0.51 -40.09 -8.01
CA LEU A 112 -0.83 -41.11 -7.01
C LEU A 112 0.43 -41.73 -6.40
N ILE A 113 1.40 -42.12 -7.25
CA ILE A 113 2.68 -42.71 -6.80
C ILE A 113 3.46 -41.73 -5.91
N TYR A 114 3.54 -40.47 -6.31
CA TYR A 114 4.35 -39.48 -5.58
C TYR A 114 3.60 -38.78 -4.44
N GLY A 115 2.31 -39.07 -4.23
CA GLY A 115 1.48 -38.46 -3.16
C GLY A 115 1.33 -36.94 -3.28
N ARG A 116 1.70 -36.36 -4.43
CA ARG A 116 1.61 -34.91 -4.69
C ARG A 116 1.42 -34.67 -6.20
N ILE A 117 0.95 -33.47 -6.55
CA ILE A 117 0.78 -33.09 -7.96
C ILE A 117 2.16 -32.82 -8.59
N VAL A 118 2.64 -33.79 -9.36
CA VAL A 118 3.94 -33.73 -10.08
C VAL A 118 3.73 -33.35 -11.55
N GLU A 119 2.64 -33.86 -12.18
CA GLU A 119 2.34 -33.65 -13.59
C GLU A 119 0.88 -33.17 -13.76
N GLY A 120 0.67 -32.18 -14.63
CA GLY A 120 -0.66 -31.70 -15.01
C GLY A 120 -1.20 -32.48 -16.21
N GLY A 121 -2.52 -32.74 -16.24
CA GLY A 121 -3.18 -33.44 -17.34
C GLY A 121 -4.09 -32.54 -18.18
N SER A 122 -3.92 -31.21 -18.14
CA SER A 122 -4.74 -30.28 -18.94
C SER A 122 -4.04 -29.98 -20.26
N THR A 123 -4.77 -30.03 -21.37
CA THR A 123 -4.24 -29.71 -22.70
C THR A 123 -4.11 -28.20 -22.94
N ILE A 124 -3.38 -27.80 -23.99
CA ILE A 124 -3.26 -26.40 -24.45
C ILE A 124 -4.65 -25.84 -24.73
N THR A 125 -5.53 -26.63 -25.40
CA THR A 125 -6.91 -26.20 -25.73
C THR A 125 -7.75 -25.97 -24.47
N GLN A 126 -7.63 -26.82 -23.45
CA GLN A 126 -8.30 -26.62 -22.16
C GLN A 126 -7.79 -25.36 -21.43
N GLN A 127 -6.47 -25.10 -21.50
CA GLN A 127 -5.88 -23.89 -20.91
C GLN A 127 -6.35 -22.64 -21.67
N LEU A 128 -6.42 -22.69 -22.99
CA LEU A 128 -6.97 -21.61 -23.81
C LEU A 128 -8.44 -21.33 -23.46
N ALA A 129 -9.28 -22.38 -23.41
CA ALA A 129 -10.68 -22.26 -23.02
C ALA A 129 -10.85 -21.60 -21.64
N ARG A 130 -10.03 -22.00 -20.68
CA ARG A 130 -10.01 -21.39 -19.34
C ARG A 130 -9.62 -19.92 -19.38
N ASN A 131 -8.57 -19.56 -20.11
CA ASN A 131 -8.03 -18.20 -20.15
C ASN A 131 -8.97 -17.23 -20.87
N LEU A 132 -9.72 -17.69 -21.88
CA LEU A 132 -10.64 -16.86 -22.65
C LEU A 132 -12.01 -16.68 -22.00
N PHE A 133 -12.56 -17.75 -21.38
CA PHE A 133 -14.00 -17.78 -21.06
C PHE A 133 -14.32 -18.00 -19.57
N LEU A 134 -13.34 -18.37 -18.72
CA LEU A 134 -13.64 -18.83 -17.37
C LEU A 134 -12.89 -18.05 -16.30
N THR A 135 -13.49 -17.95 -15.12
CA THR A 135 -12.86 -17.30 -13.96
C THR A 135 -11.80 -18.19 -13.30
N HIS A 136 -10.84 -17.59 -12.58
CA HIS A 136 -9.74 -18.30 -11.91
C HIS A 136 -10.16 -19.14 -10.68
N LYS A 137 -11.43 -19.07 -10.22
CA LYS A 137 -11.90 -19.87 -9.07
C LYS A 137 -11.89 -21.37 -9.41
N LYS A 138 -11.16 -22.17 -8.63
CA LYS A 138 -11.02 -23.62 -8.82
C LYS A 138 -12.29 -24.34 -8.35
N THR A 139 -13.21 -24.65 -9.26
CA THR A 139 -14.42 -25.43 -9.00
C THR A 139 -14.53 -26.61 -9.94
N VAL A 140 -15.27 -27.65 -9.54
CA VAL A 140 -15.54 -28.82 -10.38
C VAL A 140 -16.35 -28.41 -11.62
N ILE A 141 -17.33 -27.53 -11.46
CA ILE A 141 -18.15 -26.98 -12.54
C ILE A 141 -17.28 -26.31 -13.60
N ARG A 142 -16.34 -25.48 -13.18
CA ARG A 142 -15.38 -24.84 -14.10
C ARG A 142 -14.58 -25.87 -14.91
N LYS A 143 -14.14 -26.98 -14.28
CA LYS A 143 -13.38 -28.01 -14.99
C LYS A 143 -14.22 -28.71 -16.06
N PHE A 144 -15.52 -28.96 -15.82
CA PHE A 144 -16.45 -29.46 -16.85
C PHE A 144 -16.63 -28.42 -17.97
N SER A 145 -16.80 -27.15 -17.65
CA SER A 145 -16.89 -26.06 -18.64
C SER A 145 -15.63 -25.99 -19.52
N GLU A 146 -14.42 -26.12 -18.95
CA GLU A 146 -13.18 -26.20 -19.71
C GLU A 146 -13.18 -27.32 -20.74
N ILE A 147 -13.65 -28.50 -20.35
CA ILE A 147 -13.73 -29.68 -21.24
C ILE A 147 -14.66 -29.41 -22.40
N ILE A 148 -15.87 -28.92 -22.14
CA ILE A 148 -16.88 -28.69 -23.18
C ILE A 148 -16.39 -27.61 -24.15
N LEU A 149 -15.87 -26.50 -23.63
CA LEU A 149 -15.33 -25.40 -24.44
C LEU A 149 -14.12 -25.86 -25.27
N ALA A 150 -13.22 -26.68 -24.71
CA ALA A 150 -12.08 -27.21 -25.45
C ALA A 150 -12.53 -28.07 -26.64
N LEU A 151 -13.55 -28.94 -26.46
CA LEU A 151 -14.10 -29.73 -27.55
C LEU A 151 -14.76 -28.86 -28.62
N GLN A 152 -15.42 -27.77 -28.23
CA GLN A 152 -16.04 -26.84 -29.19
C GLN A 152 -14.98 -26.05 -29.96
N ILE A 153 -13.89 -25.61 -29.31
CA ILE A 153 -12.74 -24.90 -29.93
C ILE A 153 -12.10 -25.82 -30.98
N GLU A 154 -11.80 -27.06 -30.65
CA GLU A 154 -11.18 -28.04 -31.57
C GLU A 154 -12.05 -28.42 -32.77
N ARG A 155 -13.38 -28.26 -32.70
CA ARG A 155 -14.27 -28.43 -33.83
C ARG A 155 -14.27 -27.27 -34.83
N ARG A 156 -13.83 -26.08 -34.36
CA ARG A 156 -13.95 -24.85 -35.15
C ARG A 156 -12.62 -24.32 -35.65
N TYR A 157 -11.53 -24.56 -34.90
CA TYR A 157 -10.20 -24.04 -35.18
C TYR A 157 -9.20 -25.16 -35.43
N THR A 158 -8.24 -24.91 -36.33
CA THR A 158 -7.10 -25.81 -36.58
C THR A 158 -6.14 -25.82 -35.39
N LYS A 159 -5.25 -26.78 -35.32
CA LYS A 159 -4.22 -26.87 -34.29
C LYS A 159 -3.29 -25.66 -34.28
N GLU A 160 -2.96 -25.17 -35.49
CA GLU A 160 -2.14 -23.97 -35.70
C GLU A 160 -2.84 -22.73 -35.15
N GLU A 161 -4.13 -22.54 -35.44
CA GLU A 161 -4.93 -21.42 -34.93
C GLU A 161 -5.09 -21.48 -33.39
N ILE A 162 -5.28 -22.69 -32.82
CA ILE A 162 -5.36 -22.90 -31.37
C ILE A 162 -4.03 -22.54 -30.71
N LEU A 163 -2.90 -22.97 -31.28
CA LEU A 163 -1.59 -22.67 -30.77
C LEU A 163 -1.27 -21.16 -30.86
N GLU A 164 -1.62 -20.52 -31.97
CA GLU A 164 -1.51 -19.06 -32.17
C GLU A 164 -2.31 -18.31 -31.10
N LEU A 165 -3.58 -18.64 -30.94
CA LEU A 165 -4.44 -18.04 -29.92
C LEU A 165 -3.85 -18.25 -28.51
N TYR A 166 -3.37 -19.45 -28.19
CA TYR A 166 -2.79 -19.76 -26.90
C TYR A 166 -1.54 -18.93 -26.62
N LEU A 167 -0.59 -18.88 -27.56
CA LEU A 167 0.67 -18.16 -27.40
C LEU A 167 0.48 -16.65 -27.32
N ASN A 168 -0.58 -16.12 -27.94
CA ASN A 168 -0.97 -14.72 -27.83
C ASN A 168 -1.78 -14.41 -26.56
N GLN A 169 -2.28 -15.45 -25.81
CA GLN A 169 -3.14 -15.29 -24.63
C GLN A 169 -2.44 -15.55 -23.30
N VAL A 170 -1.44 -16.41 -23.28
CA VAL A 170 -0.87 -16.92 -22.03
C VAL A 170 -0.08 -15.82 -21.29
N TYR A 171 -0.19 -15.82 -19.96
CA TYR A 171 0.49 -14.87 -19.09
C TYR A 171 1.91 -15.31 -18.77
N PHE A 172 2.88 -14.44 -18.99
CA PHE A 172 4.31 -14.66 -18.74
C PHE A 172 4.88 -13.91 -17.53
N GLY A 173 4.06 -13.23 -16.74
CA GLY A 173 4.49 -12.42 -15.61
C GLY A 173 4.71 -10.94 -15.96
N HIS A 174 4.83 -10.11 -14.91
CA HIS A 174 5.08 -8.66 -15.06
C HIS A 174 4.14 -7.95 -16.04
N ASN A 175 2.88 -8.36 -16.05
CA ASN A 175 1.84 -7.83 -16.97
C ASN A 175 2.08 -8.12 -18.47
N ALA A 176 2.94 -9.08 -18.81
CA ALA A 176 3.15 -9.52 -20.19
C ALA A 176 2.18 -10.66 -20.52
N TYR A 177 1.16 -10.36 -21.33
CA TYR A 177 0.25 -11.32 -21.94
C TYR A 177 0.62 -11.52 -23.41
N GLY A 178 0.73 -12.79 -23.82
CA GLY A 178 1.20 -13.15 -25.15
C GLY A 178 2.72 -13.10 -25.29
N ILE A 179 3.20 -13.87 -26.24
CA ILE A 179 4.62 -14.14 -26.41
C ILE A 179 5.40 -12.98 -26.96
N GLU A 180 4.83 -12.15 -27.82
CA GLU A 180 5.49 -10.96 -28.37
C GLU A 180 5.79 -9.97 -27.24
N SER A 181 4.79 -9.74 -26.38
CA SER A 181 4.97 -8.89 -25.20
C SER A 181 6.00 -9.43 -24.24
N ALA A 182 6.03 -10.76 -24.03
CA ALA A 182 7.01 -11.42 -23.18
C ALA A 182 8.44 -11.33 -23.76
N ALA A 183 8.61 -11.57 -25.06
CA ALA A 183 9.89 -11.46 -25.75
C ALA A 183 10.47 -10.03 -25.63
N ASN A 184 9.62 -9.04 -25.86
CA ASN A 184 9.99 -7.64 -25.72
C ASN A 184 10.32 -7.27 -24.26
N LEU A 185 9.49 -7.70 -23.30
CA LEU A 185 9.69 -7.41 -21.88
C LEU A 185 11.01 -7.99 -21.36
N TYR A 186 11.23 -9.29 -21.59
CA TYR A 186 12.37 -10.00 -20.99
C TYR A 186 13.66 -9.76 -21.75
N TYR A 187 13.62 -9.67 -23.08
CA TYR A 187 14.81 -9.65 -23.92
C TYR A 187 14.93 -8.42 -24.84
N GLY A 188 13.88 -7.59 -24.98
CA GLY A 188 13.86 -6.47 -25.92
C GLY A 188 13.88 -6.91 -27.39
N LYS A 189 13.35 -8.13 -27.68
CA LYS A 189 13.34 -8.77 -29.01
C LYS A 189 11.92 -9.07 -29.46
N HIS A 190 11.74 -9.32 -30.75
CA HIS A 190 10.52 -9.91 -31.31
C HIS A 190 10.44 -11.40 -31.00
N ALA A 191 9.24 -11.97 -30.92
CA ALA A 191 9.02 -13.41 -30.67
C ALA A 191 9.64 -14.31 -31.74
N SER A 192 9.83 -13.80 -32.96
CA SER A 192 10.50 -14.49 -34.07
C SER A 192 12.01 -14.65 -33.87
N GLU A 193 12.64 -13.79 -33.05
CA GLU A 193 14.09 -13.71 -32.85
C GLU A 193 14.57 -14.51 -31.62
N LEU A 194 13.64 -15.15 -30.88
CA LEU A 194 13.98 -15.88 -29.66
C LEU A 194 14.84 -17.11 -29.96
N SER A 195 15.99 -17.21 -29.30
CA SER A 195 16.86 -18.40 -29.31
C SER A 195 16.19 -19.59 -28.63
N LEU A 196 16.78 -20.80 -28.75
CA LEU A 196 16.29 -21.98 -28.03
C LEU A 196 16.42 -21.80 -26.50
N ALA A 197 17.47 -21.12 -26.03
CA ALA A 197 17.67 -20.85 -24.62
C ALA A 197 16.61 -19.88 -24.06
N GLU A 198 16.34 -18.79 -24.78
CA GLU A 198 15.32 -17.79 -24.42
C GLU A 198 13.92 -18.41 -24.48
N SER A 199 13.61 -19.15 -25.54
CA SER A 199 12.36 -19.85 -25.76
C SER A 199 12.05 -20.86 -24.64
N SER A 200 13.05 -21.65 -24.24
CA SER A 200 12.89 -22.65 -23.18
C SER A 200 12.70 -22.00 -21.80
N LEU A 201 13.32 -20.84 -21.55
CA LEU A 201 13.06 -20.10 -20.32
C LEU A 201 11.63 -19.56 -20.29
N LEU A 202 11.17 -18.86 -21.36
CA LEU A 202 9.82 -18.31 -21.42
C LEU A 202 8.76 -19.41 -21.29
N ALA A 203 8.90 -20.54 -22.01
CA ALA A 203 7.99 -21.68 -21.86
C ALA A 203 7.96 -22.20 -20.41
N GLY A 204 9.11 -22.16 -19.71
CA GLY A 204 9.19 -22.51 -18.30
C GLY A 204 8.43 -21.60 -17.35
N LEU A 205 8.27 -20.32 -17.70
CA LEU A 205 7.56 -19.31 -16.89
C LEU A 205 6.05 -19.56 -16.82
N ILE A 206 5.44 -20.18 -17.85
CA ILE A 206 3.98 -20.38 -17.95
C ILE A 206 3.39 -21.06 -16.71
N ARG A 207 4.14 -21.99 -16.10
CA ARG A 207 3.69 -22.73 -14.91
C ARG A 207 3.52 -21.85 -13.65
N GLY A 208 4.24 -20.76 -13.56
CA GLY A 208 4.21 -19.85 -12.41
C GLY A 208 5.03 -18.58 -12.69
N PRO A 209 4.48 -17.67 -13.49
CA PRO A 209 5.24 -16.55 -14.04
C PRO A 209 5.88 -15.65 -12.99
N GLU A 210 5.19 -15.38 -11.90
CA GLU A 210 5.72 -14.56 -10.79
C GLU A 210 6.74 -15.32 -9.94
N LEU A 211 6.53 -16.63 -9.75
CA LEU A 211 7.40 -17.47 -8.93
C LEU A 211 8.76 -17.74 -9.60
N TYR A 212 8.74 -17.91 -10.92
CA TYR A 212 9.92 -18.23 -11.73
C TYR A 212 10.44 -17.04 -12.53
N SER A 213 9.99 -15.81 -12.23
CA SER A 213 10.52 -14.61 -12.88
C SER A 213 12.04 -14.52 -12.73
N PRO A 214 12.82 -14.38 -13.84
CA PRO A 214 14.27 -14.29 -13.77
C PRO A 214 14.76 -13.05 -13.03
N TYR A 215 13.94 -12.00 -12.96
CA TYR A 215 14.25 -10.78 -12.21
C TYR A 215 14.19 -10.97 -10.69
N ARG A 216 13.38 -11.94 -10.20
CA ARG A 216 13.19 -12.22 -8.77
C ARG A 216 13.89 -13.49 -8.31
N ASN A 217 13.90 -14.50 -9.16
CA ASN A 217 14.38 -15.85 -8.83
C ASN A 217 15.10 -16.49 -10.02
N PHE A 218 16.26 -15.94 -10.37
CA PHE A 218 17.03 -16.41 -11.51
C PHE A 218 17.36 -17.91 -11.41
N LYS A 219 17.70 -18.42 -10.21
CA LYS A 219 17.98 -19.85 -9.99
C LYS A 219 16.75 -20.73 -10.28
N GLY A 220 15.57 -20.28 -9.86
CA GLY A 220 14.29 -20.94 -10.16
C GLY A 220 13.96 -20.90 -11.65
N ALA A 221 14.15 -19.76 -12.31
CA ALA A 221 13.97 -19.61 -13.75
C ALA A 221 14.89 -20.54 -14.55
N LYS A 222 16.18 -20.59 -14.18
CA LYS A 222 17.16 -21.47 -14.80
C LYS A 222 16.83 -22.96 -14.61
N SER A 223 16.38 -23.34 -13.43
CA SER A 223 15.89 -24.71 -13.16
C SER A 223 14.70 -25.08 -14.05
N ARG A 224 13.76 -24.12 -14.27
CA ARG A 224 12.62 -24.33 -15.18
C ARG A 224 13.06 -24.40 -16.65
N GLN A 225 14.02 -23.58 -17.09
CA GLN A 225 14.60 -23.68 -18.43
C GLN A 225 15.19 -25.07 -18.67
N LEU A 226 16.01 -25.59 -17.74
CA LEU A 226 16.58 -26.93 -17.84
C LEU A 226 15.51 -28.03 -17.89
N PHE A 227 14.44 -27.89 -17.12
CA PHE A 227 13.28 -28.79 -17.19
C PHE A 227 12.66 -28.81 -18.58
N VAL A 228 12.45 -27.64 -19.21
CA VAL A 228 11.88 -27.51 -20.57
C VAL A 228 12.82 -28.15 -21.61
N LEU A 229 14.13 -27.87 -21.52
CA LEU A 229 15.13 -28.50 -22.42
C LEU A 229 15.14 -30.00 -22.30
N ASN A 230 15.02 -30.57 -21.10
CA ASN A 230 14.89 -32.02 -20.88
C ASN A 230 13.59 -32.58 -21.51
N LYS A 231 12.46 -31.83 -21.42
CA LYS A 231 11.21 -32.24 -22.09
C LYS A 231 11.34 -32.25 -23.61
N LEU A 232 11.99 -31.24 -24.19
CA LEU A 232 12.29 -31.22 -25.63
C LEU A 232 13.15 -32.41 -26.07
N LEU A 233 14.12 -32.83 -25.24
CA LEU A 233 14.94 -34.05 -25.48
C LEU A 233 14.12 -35.33 -25.36
N GLU A 234 13.33 -35.46 -24.27
CA GLU A 234 12.46 -36.63 -24.02
C GLU A 234 11.52 -36.90 -25.22
N HIS A 235 10.96 -35.81 -25.80
CA HIS A 235 10.08 -35.88 -26.96
C HIS A 235 10.82 -35.82 -28.34
N LYS A 236 12.17 -35.92 -28.34
CA LYS A 236 13.01 -35.92 -29.55
C LYS A 236 12.81 -34.69 -30.47
N MET A 237 12.42 -33.57 -29.89
CA MET A 237 12.19 -32.30 -30.62
C MET A 237 13.49 -31.52 -30.86
N ILE A 238 14.55 -31.79 -30.10
CA ILE A 238 15.89 -31.22 -30.25
C ILE A 238 16.97 -32.33 -30.06
N SER A 239 18.18 -32.04 -30.52
CA SER A 239 19.35 -32.91 -30.27
C SER A 239 19.98 -32.62 -28.91
N GLU A 240 20.71 -33.60 -28.36
CA GLU A 240 21.46 -33.45 -27.11
C GLU A 240 22.49 -32.31 -27.20
N LYS A 241 23.12 -32.16 -28.36
CA LYS A 241 24.07 -31.06 -28.64
C LYS A 241 23.40 -29.71 -28.48
N ASN A 242 22.23 -29.52 -29.09
CA ASN A 242 21.47 -28.26 -29.03
C ASN A 242 20.98 -27.96 -27.60
N ALA A 243 20.53 -28.99 -26.86
CA ALA A 243 20.15 -28.84 -25.46
C ALA A 243 21.27 -28.34 -24.58
N LYS A 244 22.49 -28.95 -24.74
CA LYS A 244 23.68 -28.52 -23.98
C LYS A 244 24.11 -27.09 -24.32
N LEU A 245 24.09 -26.73 -25.60
CA LEU A 245 24.40 -25.35 -26.03
C LEU A 245 23.39 -24.34 -25.43
N ALA A 246 22.10 -24.60 -25.52
CA ALA A 246 21.07 -23.71 -24.96
C ALA A 246 21.12 -23.64 -23.42
N ALA A 247 21.48 -24.73 -22.75
CA ALA A 247 21.66 -24.74 -21.30
C ALA A 247 22.86 -23.87 -20.84
N ALA A 248 23.94 -23.81 -21.65
CA ALA A 248 25.14 -23.04 -21.38
C ALA A 248 25.06 -21.58 -21.85
N GLU A 249 24.09 -21.24 -22.71
CA GLU A 249 23.91 -19.89 -23.24
C GLU A 249 23.64 -18.88 -22.11
N SER A 250 24.37 -17.75 -22.13
CA SER A 250 24.12 -16.63 -21.22
C SER A 250 22.88 -15.88 -21.65
N LEU A 251 21.94 -15.70 -20.74
CA LEU A 251 20.70 -14.98 -21.01
C LEU A 251 20.84 -13.53 -20.57
N GLU A 252 20.68 -12.61 -21.51
CA GLU A 252 20.71 -11.18 -21.26
C GLU A 252 19.27 -10.64 -21.13
N PHE A 253 18.94 -10.11 -19.97
CA PHE A 253 17.62 -9.56 -19.69
C PHE A 253 17.60 -8.04 -19.79
N SER A 254 16.45 -7.48 -20.13
CA SER A 254 16.21 -6.04 -20.28
C SER A 254 15.43 -5.46 -19.12
N PRO A 255 16.03 -5.23 -17.93
CA PRO A 255 15.28 -4.74 -16.75
C PRO A 255 14.70 -3.34 -16.95
N GLN A 256 15.21 -2.56 -17.88
CA GLN A 256 14.69 -1.23 -18.21
C GLN A 256 13.25 -1.29 -18.79
N ASN A 257 12.90 -2.39 -19.45
CA ASN A 257 11.57 -2.57 -20.00
C ASN A 257 10.51 -2.79 -18.92
N LEU A 258 10.87 -3.36 -17.75
CA LEU A 258 9.94 -3.47 -16.62
C LEU A 258 9.33 -2.12 -16.21
N LYS A 259 10.13 -1.07 -16.13
CA LYS A 259 9.65 0.27 -15.76
C LYS A 259 8.72 0.86 -16.81
N ARG A 260 8.93 0.56 -18.10
CA ARG A 260 8.10 1.04 -19.21
C ARG A 260 6.71 0.43 -19.20
N TYR A 261 6.58 -0.83 -18.75
CA TYR A 261 5.31 -1.57 -18.75
C TYR A 261 4.44 -1.35 -17.50
N ALA A 262 5.01 -0.93 -16.36
CA ALA A 262 4.24 -0.70 -15.15
C ALA A 262 3.52 0.65 -15.08
N GLY A 263 3.77 1.54 -16.02
CA GLY A 263 3.25 2.90 -15.97
C GLY A 263 3.97 3.78 -14.94
N VAL A 264 3.48 4.99 -14.80
CA VAL A 264 3.92 5.96 -13.80
C VAL A 264 3.13 5.71 -12.51
N ALA A 265 3.79 5.74 -11.34
CA ALA A 265 3.14 5.60 -10.03
C ALA A 265 2.40 4.27 -9.79
N PRO A 266 3.06 3.10 -9.90
CA PRO A 266 2.37 1.81 -9.90
C PRO A 266 1.62 1.49 -8.59
N TYR A 267 2.10 1.93 -7.42
CA TYR A 267 1.39 1.79 -6.14
C TYR A 267 0.07 2.58 -6.14
N PHE A 268 0.08 3.80 -6.69
CA PHE A 268 -1.11 4.62 -6.78
C PHE A 268 -2.11 4.04 -7.80
N ILE A 269 -1.65 3.60 -8.97
CA ILE A 269 -2.51 2.95 -9.98
C ILE A 269 -3.16 1.70 -9.40
N THR A 270 -2.42 0.87 -8.65
CA THR A 270 -2.98 -0.32 -8.01
C THR A 270 -4.05 0.03 -6.97
N HIS A 271 -3.86 1.14 -6.24
CA HIS A 271 -4.86 1.65 -5.31
C HIS A 271 -6.13 2.12 -6.05
N VAL A 272 -5.99 2.92 -7.12
CA VAL A 272 -7.10 3.36 -7.99
C VAL A 272 -7.81 2.16 -8.62
N LEU A 273 -7.06 1.19 -9.14
CA LEU A 273 -7.63 -0.02 -9.74
C LEU A 273 -8.50 -0.79 -8.73
N LYS A 274 -8.06 -0.93 -7.50
CA LYS A 274 -8.84 -1.57 -6.46
C LYS A 274 -10.16 -0.83 -6.21
N GLU A 275 -10.14 0.50 -6.08
CA GLU A 275 -11.35 1.32 -5.92
C GLU A 275 -12.32 1.17 -7.11
N LEU A 276 -11.80 1.11 -8.33
CA LEU A 276 -12.59 0.90 -9.53
C LEU A 276 -13.24 -0.48 -9.57
N LEU A 277 -12.46 -1.53 -9.28
CA LEU A 277 -12.95 -2.92 -9.26
C LEU A 277 -14.03 -3.12 -8.20
N ASP A 278 -13.83 -2.58 -7.00
CA ASP A 278 -14.79 -2.67 -5.90
C ASP A 278 -16.12 -1.95 -6.25
N LYS A 279 -16.08 -0.88 -7.06
CA LYS A 279 -17.27 -0.06 -7.38
C LYS A 279 -17.96 -0.45 -8.69
N TYR A 280 -17.21 -0.81 -9.72
CA TYR A 280 -17.74 -1.01 -11.08
C TYR A 280 -17.59 -2.44 -11.61
N GLY A 281 -16.83 -3.30 -10.92
CA GLY A 281 -16.57 -4.68 -11.36
C GLY A 281 -15.55 -4.77 -12.49
N GLU A 282 -15.09 -6.01 -12.77
CA GLU A 282 -14.03 -6.28 -13.75
C GLU A 282 -14.42 -5.88 -15.18
N GLU A 283 -15.66 -6.20 -15.58
CA GLU A 283 -16.15 -5.96 -16.93
C GLU A 283 -16.09 -4.49 -17.32
N MET A 284 -16.64 -3.61 -16.48
CA MET A 284 -16.63 -2.17 -16.74
C MET A 284 -15.22 -1.57 -16.68
N VAL A 285 -14.38 -2.07 -15.76
CA VAL A 285 -13.03 -1.52 -15.54
C VAL A 285 -12.07 -1.90 -16.67
N TYR A 286 -12.15 -3.11 -17.20
CA TYR A 286 -11.21 -3.57 -18.22
C TYR A 286 -11.71 -3.41 -19.65
N HIS A 287 -13.03 -3.42 -19.87
CA HIS A 287 -13.65 -3.44 -21.20
C HIS A 287 -14.59 -2.26 -21.47
N GLY A 288 -14.86 -1.44 -20.45
CA GLY A 288 -15.80 -0.32 -20.55
C GLY A 288 -15.22 0.98 -21.11
N GLY A 289 -13.93 1.03 -21.46
CA GLY A 289 -13.31 2.22 -22.04
C GLY A 289 -13.37 3.46 -21.13
N LEU A 290 -13.23 3.27 -19.82
CA LEU A 290 -13.35 4.37 -18.86
C LEU A 290 -12.19 5.38 -19.00
N ARG A 291 -12.48 6.64 -18.77
CA ARG A 291 -11.49 7.72 -18.60
C ARG A 291 -11.51 8.16 -17.15
N VAL A 292 -10.49 7.74 -16.39
CA VAL A 292 -10.38 7.95 -14.95
C VAL A 292 -9.42 9.09 -14.67
N TYR A 293 -9.93 10.20 -14.19
CA TYR A 293 -9.14 11.37 -13.81
C TYR A 293 -8.82 11.28 -12.31
N THR A 294 -7.53 11.30 -11.99
CA THR A 294 -7.07 11.13 -10.62
C THR A 294 -6.54 12.43 -10.01
N THR A 295 -6.19 12.35 -8.73
CA THR A 295 -5.65 13.45 -7.94
C THR A 295 -4.13 13.56 -8.00
N LEU A 296 -3.44 12.53 -8.55
CA LEU A 296 -1.99 12.41 -8.54
C LEU A 296 -1.33 13.52 -9.35
N ASP A 297 -0.31 14.13 -8.77
CA ASP A 297 0.58 15.08 -9.43
C ASP A 297 1.87 14.36 -9.83
N THR A 298 2.20 14.36 -11.12
CA THR A 298 3.35 13.58 -11.62
C THR A 298 4.69 14.10 -11.11
N SER A 299 4.81 15.38 -10.85
CA SER A 299 6.04 15.99 -10.33
C SER A 299 6.27 15.64 -8.86
N LEU A 300 5.20 15.71 -8.05
CA LEU A 300 5.24 15.32 -6.64
C LEU A 300 5.49 13.82 -6.49
N GLN A 301 4.86 13.01 -7.35
CA GLN A 301 5.08 11.57 -7.37
C GLN A 301 6.53 11.20 -7.69
N SER A 302 7.09 11.80 -8.75
CA SER A 302 8.48 11.57 -9.13
C SER A 302 9.46 11.96 -8.02
N ALA A 303 9.20 13.10 -7.35
CA ALA A 303 9.99 13.51 -6.20
C ALA A 303 9.91 12.49 -5.05
N ALA A 304 8.71 11.96 -4.76
CA ALA A 304 8.50 10.97 -3.72
C ALA A 304 9.23 9.64 -4.02
N GLU A 305 9.09 9.13 -5.24
CA GLU A 305 9.77 7.89 -5.69
C GLU A 305 11.30 8.04 -5.60
N HIS A 306 11.83 9.16 -6.11
CA HIS A 306 13.27 9.42 -6.06
C HIS A 306 13.80 9.45 -4.63
N VAL A 307 13.11 10.15 -3.73
CA VAL A 307 13.55 10.29 -2.33
C VAL A 307 13.48 8.92 -1.62
N ILE A 308 12.37 8.20 -1.72
CA ILE A 308 12.21 6.89 -1.07
C ILE A 308 13.27 5.91 -1.56
N THR A 309 13.41 5.73 -2.89
CA THR A 309 14.41 4.82 -3.45
C THR A 309 15.84 5.21 -3.05
N SER A 310 16.16 6.51 -3.10
CA SER A 310 17.50 7.01 -2.74
C SER A 310 17.86 6.69 -1.27
N PHE A 311 16.95 6.93 -0.33
CA PHE A 311 17.22 6.67 1.10
C PHE A 311 17.33 5.17 1.39
N VAL A 312 16.45 4.34 0.85
CA VAL A 312 16.50 2.89 1.05
C VAL A 312 17.80 2.32 0.47
N THR A 313 18.18 2.73 -0.74
CA THR A 313 19.41 2.24 -1.40
C THR A 313 20.67 2.68 -0.65
N LYS A 314 20.74 3.93 -0.18
CA LYS A 314 21.95 4.48 0.42
C LYS A 314 22.12 4.13 1.90
N GLU A 315 21.02 4.07 2.65
CA GLU A 315 21.07 4.00 4.11
C GLU A 315 20.42 2.73 4.67
N GLY A 316 19.61 2.01 3.86
CA GLY A 316 18.83 0.86 4.33
C GLY A 316 19.67 -0.24 4.97
N SER A 317 20.74 -0.68 4.32
CA SER A 317 21.64 -1.73 4.85
C SER A 317 22.37 -1.29 6.11
N HIS A 318 22.78 -0.01 6.19
CA HIS A 318 23.51 0.53 7.34
C HIS A 318 22.64 0.57 8.60
N TYR A 319 21.38 1.02 8.46
CA TYR A 319 20.43 1.15 9.57
C TYR A 319 19.47 -0.02 9.69
N ASN A 320 19.68 -1.09 8.93
CA ASN A 320 18.86 -2.30 8.92
C ASN A 320 17.37 -2.02 8.67
N PHE A 321 17.06 -1.27 7.61
CA PHE A 321 15.71 -1.16 7.09
C PHE A 321 15.68 -1.48 5.60
N SER A 322 14.63 -2.17 5.17
CA SER A 322 14.47 -2.61 3.78
C SER A 322 13.39 -1.84 3.03
N GLN A 323 12.49 -1.15 3.76
CA GLN A 323 11.32 -0.51 3.20
C GLN A 323 11.10 0.90 3.75
N SER A 324 10.50 1.72 2.89
CA SER A 324 9.97 3.03 3.26
C SER A 324 8.72 3.32 2.44
N ALA A 325 7.78 4.07 3.00
CA ALA A 325 6.57 4.50 2.32
C ALA A 325 6.31 5.98 2.56
N LEU A 326 5.69 6.64 1.58
CA LEU A 326 5.34 8.06 1.64
C LEU A 326 3.96 8.28 1.03
N VAL A 327 3.15 9.09 1.67
CA VAL A 327 1.92 9.65 1.10
C VAL A 327 1.84 11.14 1.35
N SER A 328 1.37 11.87 0.35
CA SER A 328 1.22 13.32 0.39
C SER A 328 -0.19 13.71 -0.03
N ILE A 329 -0.87 14.54 0.78
CA ILE A 329 -2.30 14.87 0.66
C ILE A 329 -2.48 16.39 0.74
N ASP A 330 -3.29 16.98 -0.13
CA ASP A 330 -3.80 18.35 0.06
C ASP A 330 -4.91 18.31 1.13
N PRO A 331 -4.71 18.94 2.30
CA PRO A 331 -5.65 18.86 3.41
C PRO A 331 -6.99 19.54 3.16
N ARG A 332 -7.08 20.44 2.16
CA ARG A 332 -8.29 21.20 1.83
C ARG A 332 -9.24 20.41 0.92
N THR A 333 -8.69 19.53 0.09
CA THR A 333 -9.43 18.76 -0.91
C THR A 333 -9.47 17.26 -0.62
N GLY A 334 -8.58 16.75 0.25
CA GLY A 334 -8.35 15.33 0.46
C GLY A 334 -7.61 14.66 -0.70
N TYR A 335 -7.14 15.40 -1.70
CA TYR A 335 -6.50 14.85 -2.89
C TYR A 335 -5.16 14.22 -2.56
N ILE A 336 -5.01 12.93 -2.85
CA ILE A 336 -3.73 12.22 -2.74
C ILE A 336 -2.85 12.68 -3.90
N LYS A 337 -1.83 13.48 -3.58
CA LYS A 337 -0.94 14.12 -4.55
C LYS A 337 0.24 13.22 -4.94
N ALA A 338 0.72 12.38 -4.01
CA ALA A 338 1.75 11.39 -4.24
C ALA A 338 1.53 10.18 -3.31
N MET A 339 1.87 8.97 -3.80
CA MET A 339 1.78 7.72 -3.05
C MET A 339 2.89 6.76 -3.47
N VAL A 340 3.77 6.42 -2.54
CA VAL A 340 4.85 5.44 -2.71
C VAL A 340 4.75 4.40 -1.61
N GLY A 341 4.40 3.15 -1.97
CA GLY A 341 4.13 2.08 -1.01
C GLY A 341 5.34 1.22 -0.65
N GLY A 342 6.52 1.49 -1.21
CA GLY A 342 7.74 0.72 -0.97
C GLY A 342 8.90 1.22 -1.82
N ALA A 343 10.10 0.69 -1.60
CA ALA A 343 11.33 1.07 -2.31
C ALA A 343 11.29 0.71 -3.79
N ASP A 344 10.77 -0.47 -4.11
CA ASP A 344 10.62 -0.98 -5.47
C ASP A 344 9.31 -1.76 -5.59
N PHE A 345 8.43 -1.33 -6.51
CA PHE A 345 7.14 -1.97 -6.77
C PHE A 345 7.28 -3.37 -7.36
N TYR A 346 8.34 -3.63 -8.12
CA TYR A 346 8.55 -4.90 -8.78
C TYR A 346 9.06 -5.97 -7.83
N GLU A 347 9.82 -5.57 -6.81
CA GLU A 347 10.22 -6.46 -5.74
C GLU A 347 9.06 -6.73 -4.78
N SER A 348 8.24 -5.72 -4.47
CA SER A 348 7.12 -5.84 -3.56
C SER A 348 5.93 -4.99 -4.00
N LYS A 349 4.86 -5.65 -4.46
CA LYS A 349 3.58 -4.99 -4.82
C LYS A 349 2.77 -4.55 -3.59
N PHE A 350 3.20 -4.93 -2.38
CA PHE A 350 2.52 -4.60 -1.14
C PHE A 350 2.59 -3.10 -0.86
N ASN A 351 1.43 -2.43 -0.94
CA ASN A 351 1.34 -0.98 -0.72
C ASN A 351 1.26 -0.65 0.77
N ARG A 352 2.38 -0.27 1.37
CA ARG A 352 2.48 0.01 2.81
C ARG A 352 1.76 1.29 3.24
N VAL A 353 1.35 2.12 2.29
CA VAL A 353 0.52 3.30 2.58
C VAL A 353 -0.90 2.90 2.99
N THR A 354 -1.47 1.87 2.36
CA THR A 354 -2.89 1.51 2.50
C THR A 354 -3.12 0.12 3.09
N GLN A 355 -2.20 -0.83 2.86
CA GLN A 355 -2.38 -2.23 3.25
C GLN A 355 -1.67 -2.58 4.56
N ALA A 356 -0.55 -1.93 4.88
CA ALA A 356 0.14 -2.14 6.15
C ALA A 356 -0.61 -1.46 7.30
N LYS A 357 -0.76 -2.19 8.40
CA LYS A 357 -1.15 -1.67 9.71
C LYS A 357 0.06 -1.76 10.61
N ARG A 358 0.51 -0.64 11.13
CA ARG A 358 1.73 -0.53 11.95
C ARG A 358 1.49 0.37 13.14
N GLN A 359 2.21 0.14 14.22
CA GLN A 359 2.14 0.97 15.42
C GLN A 359 2.70 2.38 15.14
N PRO A 360 1.89 3.44 15.26
CA PRO A 360 2.33 4.81 15.00
C PRO A 360 3.29 5.36 16.07
N GLY A 361 3.41 4.68 17.20
CA GLY A 361 4.24 5.16 18.30
C GLY A 361 3.85 6.56 18.75
N SER A 362 4.82 7.36 19.10
CA SER A 362 4.60 8.74 19.58
C SER A 362 3.89 9.68 18.59
N SER A 363 3.69 9.30 17.32
CA SER A 363 2.87 10.09 16.40
C SER A 363 1.37 10.02 16.72
N PHE A 364 0.95 9.17 17.65
CA PHE A 364 -0.40 9.18 18.20
C PHE A 364 -0.63 10.24 19.29
N LYS A 365 0.43 10.75 19.97
CA LYS A 365 0.32 11.73 21.05
C LYS A 365 -0.52 12.97 20.72
N PRO A 366 -0.46 13.57 19.52
CA PRO A 366 -1.30 14.73 19.20
C PRO A 366 -2.80 14.55 19.43
N PHE A 367 -3.33 13.34 19.32
CA PHE A 367 -4.77 13.07 19.61
C PHE A 367 -5.06 13.21 21.11
N VAL A 368 -4.16 12.73 21.96
CA VAL A 368 -4.25 12.88 23.44
C VAL A 368 -4.15 14.35 23.84
N TYR A 369 -3.19 15.07 23.26
CA TYR A 369 -2.99 16.50 23.52
C TYR A 369 -4.17 17.33 23.00
N THR A 370 -4.76 16.94 21.88
CA THR A 370 -5.99 17.58 21.36
C THR A 370 -7.15 17.42 22.33
N ALA A 371 -7.35 16.19 22.88
CA ALA A 371 -8.37 15.96 23.91
C ALA A 371 -8.14 16.83 25.16
N ALA A 372 -6.87 17.04 25.55
CA ALA A 372 -6.52 17.95 26.64
C ALA A 372 -6.88 19.41 26.35
N MET A 373 -6.60 19.87 25.12
CA MET A 373 -6.97 21.23 24.71
C MET A 373 -8.49 21.41 24.67
N GLU A 374 -9.26 20.42 24.18
CA GLU A 374 -10.72 20.46 24.18
C GLU A 374 -11.33 20.53 25.60
N GLN A 375 -10.68 19.92 26.58
CA GLN A 375 -11.05 20.02 27.99
C GLN A 375 -10.54 21.30 28.67
N GLY A 376 -9.92 22.23 27.92
CA GLY A 376 -9.47 23.52 28.42
C GLY A 376 -8.20 23.46 29.24
N ILE A 377 -7.40 22.39 29.15
CA ILE A 377 -6.07 22.30 29.76
C ILE A 377 -5.15 23.27 29.00
N SER A 378 -4.47 24.16 29.74
CA SER A 378 -3.57 25.17 29.14
C SER A 378 -2.37 24.52 28.45
N PRO A 379 -1.87 25.04 27.31
CA PRO A 379 -0.61 24.63 26.68
C PRO A 379 0.60 24.76 27.58
N GLY A 380 0.53 25.62 28.61
CA GLY A 380 1.56 25.83 29.63
C GLY A 380 1.38 24.96 30.87
N ALA A 381 0.36 24.12 30.95
CA ALA A 381 0.12 23.27 32.13
C ALA A 381 1.36 22.44 32.48
N ILE A 382 1.66 22.33 33.77
CA ILE A 382 2.79 21.53 34.25
C ILE A 382 2.37 20.05 34.34
N LEU A 383 3.20 19.19 33.81
CA LEU A 383 3.15 17.73 33.91
C LEU A 383 4.42 17.25 34.62
N VAL A 384 4.31 16.16 35.37
CA VAL A 384 5.45 15.61 36.12
C VAL A 384 6.01 14.40 35.41
N ASP A 385 7.26 14.48 34.96
CA ASP A 385 8.03 13.42 34.30
C ASP A 385 8.95 12.72 35.32
N GLU A 386 8.42 11.73 36.00
CA GLU A 386 9.09 10.93 37.05
C GLU A 386 8.76 9.44 36.91
N PRO A 387 9.54 8.53 37.50
CA PRO A 387 9.22 7.11 37.53
C PRO A 387 7.80 6.90 38.09
N THR A 388 6.93 6.36 37.28
CA THR A 388 5.52 6.17 37.61
C THR A 388 5.09 4.76 37.21
N THR A 389 4.35 4.08 38.11
CA THR A 389 3.69 2.79 37.84
C THR A 389 2.19 3.03 37.77
N PHE A 390 1.60 2.62 36.65
CA PHE A 390 0.17 2.73 36.41
C PHE A 390 -0.52 1.39 36.68
N GLU A 391 -1.73 1.44 37.18
CA GLU A 391 -2.61 0.28 37.23
C GLU A 391 -3.24 0.09 35.85
N VAL A 392 -3.22 -1.15 35.36
CA VAL A 392 -3.83 -1.56 34.09
C VAL A 392 -4.58 -2.87 34.28
N PHE A 393 -5.51 -3.18 33.39
CA PHE A 393 -6.24 -4.44 33.48
C PHE A 393 -5.28 -5.64 33.42
N PRO A 394 -5.33 -6.54 34.41
CA PRO A 394 -4.52 -7.75 34.39
C PRO A 394 -4.84 -8.62 33.17
N ASN A 395 -3.80 -9.19 32.57
CA ASN A 395 -3.92 -10.11 31.44
C ASN A 395 -2.90 -11.26 31.56
N LYS A 396 -2.94 -12.21 30.63
CA LYS A 396 -2.04 -13.38 30.63
C LYS A 396 -0.55 -12.99 30.69
N TRP A 397 -0.18 -11.88 30.07
CA TRP A 397 1.19 -11.40 29.96
C TRP A 397 1.59 -10.43 31.07
N ASN A 398 0.58 -9.83 31.73
CA ASN A 398 0.75 -8.91 32.85
C ASN A 398 -0.27 -9.23 33.95
N PRO A 399 -0.08 -10.36 34.68
CA PRO A 399 -1.03 -10.79 35.71
C PRO A 399 -1.08 -9.88 36.93
N LYS A 400 -0.04 -9.07 37.15
CA LYS A 400 0.00 -8.09 38.26
C LYS A 400 -0.85 -6.85 37.98
N GLY A 401 -1.22 -6.61 36.73
CA GLY A 401 -1.96 -5.41 36.33
C GLY A 401 -1.22 -4.11 36.58
N THR A 402 0.11 -4.11 36.50
CA THR A 402 0.92 -2.91 36.69
C THR A 402 1.81 -2.66 35.46
N TRP A 403 1.99 -1.38 35.11
CA TRP A 403 2.79 -0.97 33.95
C TRP A 403 3.62 0.27 34.28
N SER A 404 4.94 0.18 34.04
CA SER A 404 5.89 1.24 34.35
C SER A 404 6.63 1.67 33.06
N PRO A 405 6.03 2.53 32.22
CA PRO A 405 6.65 3.02 31.01
C PRO A 405 7.91 3.85 31.31
N LYS A 406 8.83 3.90 30.34
CA LYS A 406 10.05 4.70 30.41
C LYS A 406 10.09 5.70 29.27
N ASN A 407 10.76 6.82 29.45
CA ASN A 407 11.13 7.68 28.36
C ASN A 407 12.15 6.99 27.44
N PHE A 408 12.22 7.42 26.18
CA PHE A 408 13.11 6.84 25.17
C PHE A 408 14.58 6.85 25.62
N ASN A 409 15.05 7.95 26.23
CA ASN A 409 16.41 8.12 26.75
C ASN A 409 16.61 7.56 28.15
N LYS A 410 15.57 6.92 28.74
CA LYS A 410 15.54 6.38 30.11
C LYS A 410 15.80 7.42 31.21
N LYS A 411 15.71 8.73 30.90
CA LYS A 411 15.87 9.84 31.87
C LYS A 411 14.50 10.45 32.16
N PHE A 412 14.42 11.10 33.33
CA PHE A 412 13.22 11.82 33.76
C PHE A 412 13.59 13.30 33.94
N ASN A 413 12.65 14.19 33.67
CA ASN A 413 12.88 15.62 33.60
C ASN A 413 12.20 16.39 34.73
N GLY A 414 11.51 15.72 35.68
CA GLY A 414 10.75 16.38 36.74
C GLY A 414 9.53 17.15 36.21
N SER A 415 9.30 18.33 36.76
CA SER A 415 8.21 19.20 36.31
C SER A 415 8.53 19.83 34.96
N VAL A 416 7.66 19.58 33.95
CA VAL A 416 7.82 20.10 32.60
C VAL A 416 6.51 20.68 32.09
N THR A 417 6.58 21.64 31.17
CA THR A 417 5.38 22.15 30.54
C THR A 417 4.80 21.11 29.57
N LEU A 418 3.48 21.11 29.34
CA LEU A 418 2.79 20.29 28.36
C LEU A 418 3.44 20.46 26.96
N ARG A 419 3.78 21.69 26.59
CA ARG A 419 4.52 22.00 25.35
C ARG A 419 5.84 21.26 25.27
N TYR A 420 6.70 21.39 26.29
CA TYR A 420 8.01 20.71 26.33
C TYR A 420 7.84 19.19 26.23
N ALA A 421 6.86 18.64 26.94
CA ALA A 421 6.58 17.21 26.92
C ALA A 421 6.22 16.70 25.51
N LEU A 422 5.44 17.47 24.71
CA LEU A 422 5.13 17.13 23.32
C LEU A 422 6.34 17.32 22.41
N GLU A 423 7.08 18.44 22.54
CA GLU A 423 8.28 18.75 21.73
C GLU A 423 9.36 17.69 21.90
N LYS A 424 9.61 17.24 23.13
CA LYS A 424 10.58 16.20 23.48
C LYS A 424 9.99 14.80 23.41
N SER A 425 8.69 14.69 23.11
CA SER A 425 7.99 13.42 22.97
C SER A 425 8.07 12.52 24.21
N LEU A 426 8.03 13.11 25.42
CA LEU A 426 8.12 12.39 26.69
C LEU A 426 6.95 11.39 26.84
N ASN A 427 7.25 10.20 27.36
CA ASN A 427 6.26 9.14 27.49
C ASN A 427 5.41 9.28 28.75
N ILE A 428 6.05 9.46 29.91
CA ILE A 428 5.33 9.52 31.18
C ILE A 428 4.31 10.67 31.21
N PRO A 429 4.66 11.90 30.84
CA PRO A 429 3.67 12.98 30.74
C PRO A 429 2.51 12.69 29.81
N ALA A 430 2.75 12.01 28.67
CA ALA A 430 1.68 11.63 27.74
C ALA A 430 0.72 10.60 28.32
N VAL A 431 1.23 9.62 29.08
CA VAL A 431 0.39 8.63 29.77
C VAL A 431 -0.44 9.29 30.89
N LYS A 432 0.19 10.12 31.73
CA LYS A 432 -0.51 10.90 32.79
C LYS A 432 -1.56 11.84 32.18
N LEU A 433 -1.26 12.42 31.03
CA LEU A 433 -2.23 13.28 30.32
C LEU A 433 -3.42 12.47 29.81
N LEU A 434 -3.20 11.28 29.23
CA LEU A 434 -4.27 10.39 28.79
C LEU A 434 -5.15 9.91 29.96
N GLU A 435 -4.53 9.55 31.09
CA GLU A 435 -5.23 9.18 32.31
C GLU A 435 -6.14 10.33 32.80
N ARG A 436 -5.62 11.57 32.79
CA ARG A 436 -6.34 12.79 33.21
C ARG A 436 -7.52 13.11 32.29
N VAL A 437 -7.34 13.05 30.96
CA VAL A 437 -8.40 13.42 29.98
C VAL A 437 -9.36 12.28 29.69
N GLY A 438 -9.02 11.05 30.06
CA GLY A 438 -9.78 9.86 29.79
C GLY A 438 -9.47 9.25 28.42
N ILE A 439 -9.33 7.92 28.40
CA ILE A 439 -8.99 7.15 27.19
C ILE A 439 -9.99 7.36 26.08
N GLN A 440 -11.30 7.35 26.41
CA GLN A 440 -12.36 7.52 25.41
C GLN A 440 -12.31 8.87 24.72
N SER A 441 -11.97 9.96 25.43
CA SER A 441 -11.84 11.30 24.84
C SER A 441 -10.78 11.34 23.73
N ALA A 442 -9.63 10.68 23.94
CA ALA A 442 -8.57 10.59 22.93
C ALA A 442 -8.99 9.71 21.72
N ILE A 443 -9.72 8.60 21.99
CA ILE A 443 -10.28 7.75 20.93
C ILE A 443 -11.30 8.56 20.10
N ASP A 444 -12.18 9.31 20.72
CA ASP A 444 -13.20 10.11 20.04
C ASP A 444 -12.58 11.21 19.17
N VAL A 445 -11.53 11.88 19.66
CA VAL A 445 -10.74 12.82 18.86
C VAL A 445 -10.15 12.11 17.64
N ALA A 446 -9.46 10.98 17.83
CA ALA A 446 -8.84 10.24 16.73
C ALA A 446 -9.90 9.80 15.68
N ARG A 447 -11.09 9.33 16.12
CA ARG A 447 -12.21 8.95 15.26
C ARG A 447 -12.77 10.13 14.47
N ARG A 448 -13.02 11.27 15.13
CA ARG A 448 -13.48 12.49 14.46
C ARG A 448 -12.48 12.99 13.42
N MET A 449 -11.19 12.85 13.69
CA MET A 449 -10.12 13.22 12.78
C MET A 449 -9.88 12.21 11.66
N GLY A 450 -10.46 11.00 11.72
CA GLY A 450 -10.46 10.07 10.57
C GLY A 450 -9.76 8.74 10.77
N ILE A 451 -9.27 8.41 11.96
CA ILE A 451 -8.72 7.08 12.24
C ILE A 451 -9.86 6.05 12.27
N LYS A 452 -9.83 5.09 11.34
CA LYS A 452 -10.84 4.02 11.20
C LYS A 452 -10.36 2.68 11.81
N SER A 453 -9.05 2.49 11.91
CA SER A 453 -8.42 1.31 12.50
C SER A 453 -8.85 1.12 13.95
N HIS A 454 -8.90 -0.13 14.42
CA HIS A 454 -9.25 -0.42 15.82
C HIS A 454 -8.24 0.24 16.77
N LEU A 455 -8.76 0.91 17.80
CA LEU A 455 -7.96 1.54 18.85
C LEU A 455 -8.25 0.81 20.15
N GLU A 456 -7.26 0.10 20.68
CA GLU A 456 -7.37 -0.64 21.93
C GLU A 456 -7.47 0.34 23.12
N PRO A 457 -8.54 0.30 23.92
CA PRO A 457 -8.71 1.21 25.04
C PRO A 457 -7.77 0.84 26.19
N GLY A 458 -6.78 1.67 26.44
CA GLY A 458 -5.78 1.51 27.50
C GLY A 458 -4.82 2.69 27.58
N LEU A 459 -4.11 2.85 28.68
CA LEU A 459 -3.17 3.97 28.86
C LEU A 459 -2.01 3.93 27.84
N ALA A 460 -1.62 2.72 27.41
CA ALA A 460 -0.60 2.54 26.39
C ALA A 460 -0.99 3.13 25.01
N LEU A 461 -2.28 3.42 24.77
CA LEU A 461 -2.75 4.11 23.57
C LEU A 461 -2.04 5.46 23.36
N SER A 462 -1.70 6.19 24.45
CA SER A 462 -0.94 7.43 24.37
C SER A 462 0.43 7.27 23.71
N LEU A 463 0.97 6.07 23.73
CA LEU A 463 2.25 5.72 23.12
C LEU A 463 2.10 5.09 21.73
N GLY A 464 0.85 4.99 21.23
CA GLY A 464 0.55 4.53 19.88
C GLY A 464 0.75 3.04 19.66
N VAL A 465 0.30 2.21 20.58
CA VAL A 465 0.37 0.73 20.47
C VAL A 465 -0.66 0.15 19.50
N SER A 466 -1.75 0.87 19.20
CA SER A 466 -2.76 0.43 18.24
C SER A 466 -2.31 0.72 16.82
N GLU A 467 -2.39 -0.29 15.96
CA GLU A 467 -1.90 -0.22 14.58
C GLU A 467 -2.83 0.61 13.68
N VAL A 468 -2.25 1.47 12.86
CA VAL A 468 -2.96 2.30 11.87
C VAL A 468 -2.26 2.25 10.51
N SER A 469 -2.94 2.64 9.44
CA SER A 469 -2.27 2.82 8.14
C SER A 469 -1.62 4.20 8.03
N LEU A 470 -0.60 4.29 7.17
CA LEU A 470 0.06 5.57 6.89
C LEU A 470 -0.93 6.59 6.30
N LEU A 471 -1.85 6.13 5.44
CA LEU A 471 -2.88 6.99 4.85
C LEU A 471 -3.81 7.57 5.91
N GLU A 472 -4.33 6.73 6.84
CA GLU A 472 -5.23 7.19 7.91
C GLU A 472 -4.56 8.24 8.80
N LEU A 473 -3.34 7.95 9.25
CA LEU A 473 -2.61 8.85 10.13
C LEU A 473 -2.29 10.18 9.45
N THR A 474 -1.82 10.13 8.19
CA THR A 474 -1.50 11.33 7.41
C THR A 474 -2.74 12.18 7.16
N SER A 475 -3.86 11.56 6.77
CA SER A 475 -5.14 12.24 6.58
C SER A 475 -5.64 12.90 7.87
N ALA A 476 -5.51 12.22 9.02
CA ALA A 476 -5.91 12.78 10.31
C ALA A 476 -5.12 14.04 10.68
N TYR A 477 -3.82 14.08 10.36
CA TYR A 477 -3.02 15.30 10.54
C TYR A 477 -3.43 16.44 9.61
N GLY A 478 -4.07 16.13 8.48
CA GLY A 478 -4.67 17.11 7.58
C GLY A 478 -5.72 17.98 8.27
N VAL A 479 -6.39 17.46 9.29
CA VAL A 479 -7.37 18.23 10.08
C VAL A 479 -6.72 19.41 10.78
N PHE A 480 -5.51 19.26 11.31
CA PHE A 480 -4.76 20.39 11.88
C PHE A 480 -4.41 21.41 10.79
N ALA A 481 -3.82 20.96 9.67
CA ALA A 481 -3.43 21.85 8.57
C ALA A 481 -4.62 22.61 7.98
N ASN A 482 -5.81 22.04 8.00
CA ASN A 482 -7.06 22.60 7.49
C ASN A 482 -7.95 23.21 8.59
N SER A 483 -7.35 23.80 9.61
CA SER A 483 -8.04 24.57 10.65
C SER A 483 -9.20 23.82 11.35
N GLY A 484 -9.02 22.53 11.56
CA GLY A 484 -9.98 21.65 12.23
C GLY A 484 -11.04 21.03 11.31
N ILE A 485 -10.97 21.25 10.00
CA ILE A 485 -11.86 20.65 9.01
C ILE A 485 -11.24 19.35 8.49
N ARG A 486 -12.01 18.27 8.58
CA ARG A 486 -11.68 16.99 7.99
C ARG A 486 -12.25 16.89 6.58
N VAL A 487 -11.41 16.45 5.64
CA VAL A 487 -11.79 16.02 4.30
C VAL A 487 -11.30 14.59 4.10
N GLU A 488 -12.14 13.71 3.56
CA GLU A 488 -11.74 12.32 3.29
C GLU A 488 -10.69 12.27 2.17
N PRO A 489 -9.64 11.44 2.32
CA PRO A 489 -8.68 11.27 1.24
C PRO A 489 -9.32 10.60 0.04
N THR A 490 -9.01 11.09 -1.16
CA THR A 490 -9.50 10.56 -2.43
C THR A 490 -8.40 10.47 -3.46
N SER A 491 -8.50 9.46 -4.33
CA SER A 491 -7.59 9.21 -5.45
C SER A 491 -8.22 9.59 -6.80
N ILE A 492 -9.56 9.65 -6.90
CA ILE A 492 -10.30 9.86 -8.15
C ILE A 492 -11.12 11.13 -8.06
N THR A 493 -10.96 12.01 -9.07
CA THR A 493 -11.75 13.25 -9.17
C THR A 493 -12.96 13.10 -10.08
N LYS A 494 -12.84 12.34 -11.18
CA LYS A 494 -13.88 12.18 -12.19
C LYS A 494 -13.70 10.86 -12.95
N ILE A 495 -14.80 10.25 -13.37
CA ILE A 495 -14.80 9.12 -14.29
C ILE A 495 -15.80 9.42 -15.41
N GLU A 496 -15.36 9.25 -16.64
CA GLU A 496 -16.18 9.29 -17.85
C GLU A 496 -16.28 7.87 -18.43
N ASN A 497 -17.41 7.56 -19.05
CA ASN A 497 -17.52 6.36 -19.88
C ASN A 497 -16.88 6.60 -21.26
N ARG A 498 -16.90 5.59 -22.14
CA ARG A 498 -16.37 5.68 -23.50
C ARG A 498 -16.98 6.80 -24.35
N ASP A 499 -18.25 7.13 -24.10
CA ASP A 499 -18.99 8.15 -24.83
C ASP A 499 -18.70 9.57 -24.30
N GLY A 500 -17.82 9.71 -23.30
CA GLY A 500 -17.47 10.98 -22.64
C GLY A 500 -18.50 11.44 -21.61
N VAL A 501 -19.50 10.61 -21.27
CA VAL A 501 -20.49 10.93 -20.23
C VAL A 501 -19.87 10.73 -18.86
N ILE A 502 -20.00 11.75 -18.00
CA ILE A 502 -19.52 11.70 -16.62
C ILE A 502 -20.40 10.75 -15.81
N ILE A 503 -19.83 9.61 -15.36
CA ILE A 503 -20.52 8.63 -14.51
C ILE A 503 -20.16 8.76 -13.03
N TYR A 504 -19.09 9.50 -12.73
CA TYR A 504 -18.70 9.86 -11.37
C TYR A 504 -17.98 11.20 -11.36
N LYS A 505 -18.33 12.04 -10.39
CA LYS A 505 -17.62 13.29 -10.07
C LYS A 505 -17.48 13.37 -8.56
N HIS A 506 -16.24 13.52 -8.08
CA HIS A 506 -15.98 13.68 -6.66
C HIS A 506 -16.53 15.02 -6.15
N THR A 507 -17.17 15.00 -5.00
CA THR A 507 -17.59 16.19 -4.27
C THR A 507 -16.83 16.24 -2.95
N ILE A 508 -16.16 17.36 -2.70
CA ILE A 508 -15.44 17.57 -1.45
C ILE A 508 -16.48 17.75 -0.34
N LEU A 509 -16.43 16.85 0.65
CA LEU A 509 -17.28 16.89 1.82
C LEU A 509 -16.45 17.32 3.04
N GLU A 510 -16.68 18.55 3.47
CA GLU A 510 -16.05 19.13 4.64
C GLU A 510 -16.82 18.76 5.91
N LYS A 511 -16.09 18.28 6.92
CA LYS A 511 -16.68 18.00 8.23
C LYS A 511 -15.81 18.63 9.32
N ARG A 512 -16.39 19.49 10.14
CA ARG A 512 -15.68 20.02 11.30
C ARG A 512 -15.40 18.91 12.31
N ALA A 513 -14.11 18.63 12.51
CA ALA A 513 -13.63 17.62 13.45
C ALA A 513 -13.10 18.26 14.75
N LEU A 514 -12.50 19.46 14.65
CA LEU A 514 -11.96 20.23 15.77
C LEU A 514 -12.40 21.70 15.68
N ASP A 515 -12.47 22.38 16.81
CA ASP A 515 -12.54 23.84 16.85
C ASP A 515 -11.29 24.46 16.21
N THR A 516 -11.45 25.59 15.52
CA THR A 516 -10.36 26.26 14.80
C THR A 516 -9.22 26.69 15.75
N ASN A 517 -9.57 27.14 16.96
CA ASN A 517 -8.57 27.57 17.94
C ASN A 517 -7.83 26.37 18.54
N ILE A 518 -8.53 25.22 18.75
CA ILE A 518 -7.88 23.97 19.16
C ILE A 518 -6.86 23.54 18.10
N ALA A 519 -7.23 23.54 16.82
CA ALA A 519 -6.31 23.24 15.73
C ALA A 519 -5.10 24.19 15.72
N ALA A 520 -5.31 25.49 15.94
CA ALA A 520 -4.26 26.51 15.96
C ALA A 520 -3.26 26.30 17.13
N VAL A 521 -3.75 25.99 18.33
CA VAL A 521 -2.90 25.66 19.49
C VAL A 521 -2.09 24.39 19.18
N MET A 522 -2.71 23.36 18.63
CA MET A 522 -2.01 22.13 18.29
C MET A 522 -0.94 22.34 17.21
N ILE A 523 -1.22 23.16 16.19
CA ILE A 523 -0.22 23.57 15.20
C ILE A 523 0.96 24.25 15.90
N ASP A 524 0.69 25.18 16.81
CA ASP A 524 1.73 25.91 17.52
C ASP A 524 2.59 25.00 18.42
N LEU A 525 1.97 24.02 19.10
CA LEU A 525 2.68 22.99 19.84
C LEU A 525 3.57 22.13 18.93
N MET A 526 3.02 21.67 17.78
CA MET A 526 3.74 20.81 16.84
C MET A 526 4.82 21.57 16.03
N LYS A 527 4.71 22.89 15.85
CA LYS A 527 5.85 23.71 15.35
C LYS A 527 7.07 23.57 16.25
N GLY A 528 6.87 23.52 17.56
CA GLY A 528 7.95 23.33 18.53
C GLY A 528 8.71 22.01 18.33
N VAL A 529 8.06 20.94 17.85
CA VAL A 529 8.71 19.67 17.53
C VAL A 529 9.78 19.85 16.44
N LEU A 530 9.48 20.66 15.41
CA LEU A 530 10.43 20.98 14.33
C LEU A 530 11.49 21.99 14.78
N LEU A 531 11.14 22.96 15.62
CA LEU A 531 12.05 24.05 15.96
C LEU A 531 13.04 23.67 17.08
N ARG A 532 12.61 22.90 18.06
CA ARG A 532 13.36 22.62 19.31
C ARG A 532 13.29 21.15 19.74
N GLY A 533 12.41 20.38 19.12
CA GLY A 533 12.06 19.02 19.53
C GLY A 533 12.72 17.92 18.73
N THR A 534 12.07 16.77 18.69
CA THR A 534 12.56 15.53 18.07
C THR A 534 12.59 15.59 16.53
N GLY A 535 11.92 16.56 15.93
CA GLY A 535 11.81 16.73 14.47
C GLY A 535 12.78 17.75 13.85
N VAL A 536 13.76 18.28 14.56
CA VAL A 536 14.64 19.39 14.11
C VAL A 536 15.29 19.13 12.75
N ARG A 537 15.67 17.88 12.44
CA ARG A 537 16.25 17.52 11.14
C ARG A 537 15.24 17.58 9.97
N GLY A 538 13.95 17.71 10.28
CA GLY A 538 12.88 17.93 9.31
C GLY A 538 12.59 19.39 8.97
N GLN A 539 13.31 20.37 9.52
CA GLN A 539 13.09 21.80 9.27
C GLN A 539 13.23 22.15 7.79
N ILE A 540 12.28 22.95 7.30
CA ILE A 540 12.28 23.55 5.96
C ILE A 540 12.04 25.06 6.09
N ASN A 541 12.44 25.84 5.09
CA ASN A 541 12.34 27.31 5.10
C ASN A 541 10.92 27.82 4.83
N ARG A 542 9.94 27.28 5.57
CA ARG A 542 8.53 27.72 5.54
C ARG A 542 7.78 27.25 6.79
N PRO A 543 6.64 27.89 7.14
CA PRO A 543 5.83 27.47 8.27
C PRO A 543 5.41 26.00 8.15
N ALA A 544 5.85 25.19 9.09
CA ALA A 544 5.56 23.75 9.14
C ALA A 544 5.38 23.27 10.57
N ALA A 545 4.61 22.21 10.76
CA ALA A 545 4.44 21.52 12.02
C ALA A 545 4.50 20.01 11.79
N ALA A 546 4.96 19.24 12.80
CA ALA A 546 5.15 17.81 12.62
C ALA A 546 5.17 17.05 13.96
N LYS A 547 5.15 15.72 13.85
CA LYS A 547 5.39 14.80 14.97
C LYS A 547 6.16 13.57 14.50
N THR A 548 7.17 13.17 15.28
CA THR A 548 7.90 11.91 15.14
C THR A 548 7.16 10.77 15.81
N GLY A 549 7.27 9.56 15.27
CA GLY A 549 6.85 8.31 15.89
C GLY A 549 7.98 7.28 15.79
N THR A 550 8.18 6.52 16.86
CA THR A 550 9.11 5.38 16.89
C THR A 550 8.56 4.38 17.88
N THR A 551 8.56 3.09 17.53
CA THR A 551 8.18 2.00 18.43
C THR A 551 9.36 1.64 19.34
N GLU A 552 9.06 1.07 20.52
CA GLU A 552 10.10 0.76 21.55
C GLU A 552 11.20 -0.17 21.03
N GLU A 553 10.85 -1.13 20.15
CA GLU A 553 11.81 -2.07 19.58
C GLU A 553 12.39 -1.62 18.25
N PHE A 554 12.23 -0.33 17.88
CA PHE A 554 12.72 0.23 16.61
C PHE A 554 12.23 -0.53 15.37
N LYS A 555 11.03 -1.13 15.40
CA LYS A 555 10.44 -1.83 14.27
C LYS A 555 9.81 -0.89 13.26
N ASP A 556 9.25 0.22 13.76
CA ASP A 556 8.59 1.25 12.98
C ASP A 556 9.11 2.63 13.33
N ALA A 557 9.43 3.42 12.32
CA ALA A 557 9.73 4.83 12.43
C ALA A 557 8.79 5.64 11.55
N TRP A 558 8.26 6.74 12.10
CA TRP A 558 7.26 7.59 11.47
C TRP A 558 7.64 9.06 11.56
N PHE A 559 7.20 9.79 10.55
CA PHE A 559 7.17 11.24 10.61
C PHE A 559 5.97 11.76 9.83
N VAL A 560 5.07 12.44 10.52
CA VAL A 560 3.95 13.12 9.86
C VAL A 560 4.11 14.61 10.09
N GLY A 561 4.27 15.33 9.01
CA GLY A 561 4.44 16.77 9.02
C GLY A 561 3.61 17.45 7.95
N PHE A 562 3.34 18.73 8.14
CA PHE A 562 2.50 19.50 7.26
C PHE A 562 2.88 20.97 7.18
N VAL A 563 2.58 21.54 6.03
CA VAL A 563 2.47 22.97 5.75
C VAL A 563 0.99 23.27 5.46
N PRO A 564 0.54 24.53 5.32
CA PRO A 564 -0.87 24.82 5.10
C PRO A 564 -1.50 24.12 3.89
N GLN A 565 -0.71 23.87 2.83
CA GLN A 565 -1.22 23.29 1.57
C GLN A 565 -0.89 21.82 1.35
N LEU A 566 -0.08 21.20 2.22
CA LEU A 566 0.38 19.82 2.02
C LEU A 566 0.65 19.11 3.34
N VAL A 567 0.11 17.91 3.50
CA VAL A 567 0.41 16.99 4.60
C VAL A 567 1.13 15.80 4.05
N THR A 568 2.27 15.44 4.64
CA THR A 568 3.10 14.32 4.19
C THR A 568 3.40 13.40 5.36
N GLY A 569 3.07 12.12 5.19
CA GLY A 569 3.43 11.04 6.09
C GLY A 569 4.55 10.19 5.50
N VAL A 570 5.51 9.83 6.34
CA VAL A 570 6.64 8.94 6.02
C VAL A 570 6.69 7.82 7.04
N TRP A 571 6.89 6.60 6.55
CA TRP A 571 7.17 5.42 7.35
C TRP A 571 8.45 4.74 6.86
N VAL A 572 9.23 4.16 7.78
CA VAL A 572 10.42 3.34 7.51
C VAL A 572 10.37 2.11 8.42
N GLY A 573 10.72 0.95 7.88
CA GLY A 573 10.73 -0.31 8.63
C GLY A 573 11.06 -1.53 7.79
N ASN A 574 10.78 -2.71 8.35
CA ASN A 574 10.92 -4.01 7.72
C ASN A 574 9.58 -4.75 7.70
N ASP A 575 9.32 -5.51 6.62
CA ASP A 575 8.07 -6.29 6.50
C ASP A 575 7.99 -7.44 7.51
N ASP A 576 9.12 -8.00 7.87
CA ASP A 576 9.28 -9.11 8.83
C ASP A 576 9.34 -8.66 10.30
N ASN A 577 9.15 -7.37 10.57
CA ASN A 577 9.24 -6.76 11.92
C ASN A 577 10.61 -6.88 12.57
N THR A 578 11.69 -7.09 11.81
CA THR A 578 13.06 -6.99 12.35
C THR A 578 13.37 -5.56 12.78
N SER A 579 14.09 -5.43 13.90
CA SER A 579 14.45 -4.13 14.47
C SER A 579 15.47 -3.39 13.61
N MET A 580 15.25 -2.09 13.46
CA MET A 580 16.20 -1.17 12.82
C MET A 580 17.29 -0.71 13.82
N LYS A 581 18.36 -0.11 13.31
CA LYS A 581 19.50 0.36 14.12
C LYS A 581 19.64 1.88 14.01
N GLY A 582 19.61 2.61 15.12
CA GLY A 582 19.93 4.05 15.16
C GLY A 582 19.03 4.96 14.31
N VAL A 583 17.87 4.49 13.83
CA VAL A 583 17.00 5.23 12.89
C VAL A 583 16.41 6.48 13.51
N ALA A 584 16.11 6.45 14.81
CA ALA A 584 15.58 7.59 15.55
C ALA A 584 16.65 8.65 15.78
N GLU A 585 17.87 8.25 16.15
CA GLU A 585 19.01 9.13 16.45
C GLU A 585 19.46 9.91 15.22
N VAL A 586 19.47 9.25 14.05
CA VAL A 586 19.83 9.90 12.78
C VAL A 586 18.64 10.57 12.08
N ALA A 587 17.43 10.42 12.63
CA ALA A 587 16.21 11.03 12.17
C ALA A 587 15.92 10.76 10.68
N ILE A 588 15.91 9.49 10.27
CA ILE A 588 15.71 9.09 8.85
C ILE A 588 14.39 9.65 8.31
N CYS A 589 13.24 9.37 8.97
CA CYS A 589 11.94 9.85 8.49
C CYS A 589 11.84 11.38 8.40
N PRO A 590 12.32 12.19 9.38
CA PRO A 590 12.38 13.64 9.23
C PRO A 590 13.20 14.11 8.02
N ARG A 591 14.32 13.43 7.71
CA ARG A 591 15.18 13.76 6.56
C ARG A 591 14.51 13.43 5.22
N ILE A 592 13.83 12.26 5.11
CA ILE A 592 13.01 11.88 3.96
C ILE A 592 11.91 12.94 3.75
N TRP A 593 11.17 13.28 4.81
CA TRP A 593 10.11 14.28 4.77
C TRP A 593 10.62 15.65 4.29
N LYS A 594 11.74 16.10 4.83
CA LYS A 594 12.39 17.36 4.47
C LYS A 594 12.76 17.38 2.99
N GLU A 595 13.48 16.37 2.52
CA GLU A 595 13.97 16.31 1.14
C GLU A 595 12.82 16.27 0.14
N TYR A 596 11.78 15.49 0.44
CA TYR A 596 10.57 15.47 -0.37
C TYR A 596 9.87 16.83 -0.40
N ASN A 597 9.60 17.45 0.77
CA ASN A 597 8.85 18.69 0.81
C ASN A 597 9.61 19.89 0.22
N ILE A 598 10.93 19.91 0.29
CA ILE A 598 11.74 20.93 -0.41
C ILE A 598 11.51 20.83 -1.92
N ARG A 599 11.51 19.62 -2.49
CA ARG A 599 11.26 19.39 -3.93
C ARG A 599 9.80 19.65 -4.30
N ALA A 600 8.87 19.09 -3.53
CA ALA A 600 7.42 19.18 -3.78
C ALA A 600 6.90 20.62 -3.73
N LEU A 601 7.51 21.47 -2.91
CA LEU A 601 7.07 22.84 -2.66
C LEU A 601 7.98 23.90 -3.28
N ALA A 602 8.95 23.51 -4.13
CA ALA A 602 9.95 24.41 -4.68
C ALA A 602 9.34 25.62 -5.43
N ASN A 603 8.25 25.36 -6.17
CA ASN A 603 7.55 26.38 -6.97
C ASN A 603 6.24 26.86 -6.32
N GLU A 604 5.93 26.38 -5.09
CA GLU A 604 4.71 26.74 -4.39
C GLU A 604 4.89 27.98 -3.49
N PRO A 605 3.88 28.84 -3.37
CA PRO A 605 3.95 30.00 -2.50
C PRO A 605 4.15 29.58 -1.03
N ILE A 606 4.84 30.42 -0.27
CA ILE A 606 5.00 30.24 1.17
C ILE A 606 3.74 30.75 1.86
N LEU A 607 2.88 29.81 2.25
CA LEU A 607 1.65 30.12 2.98
C LEU A 607 1.90 30.06 4.50
N THR A 608 1.10 30.85 5.24
CA THR A 608 1.05 30.82 6.70
C THR A 608 -0.22 30.14 7.17
N PHE A 609 -0.16 29.50 8.34
CA PHE A 609 -1.37 28.97 8.98
C PHE A 609 -2.30 30.13 9.36
N PRO A 610 -3.62 29.96 9.25
CA PRO A 610 -4.58 30.98 9.63
C PRO A 610 -4.39 31.45 11.08
N LYS A 611 -4.58 32.73 11.32
CA LYS A 611 -4.53 33.29 12.68
C LYS A 611 -5.78 32.86 13.44
N PRO A 612 -5.63 32.38 14.69
CA PRO A 612 -6.79 32.06 15.53
C PRO A 612 -7.51 33.33 15.99
N GLU A 613 -8.82 33.22 16.19
CA GLU A 613 -9.67 34.37 16.57
C GLU A 613 -9.71 34.60 18.09
N ARG A 614 -9.63 33.51 18.89
CA ARG A 614 -9.82 33.55 20.35
C ARG A 614 -8.54 33.19 21.11
N LEU A 615 -7.38 33.38 20.49
CA LEU A 615 -6.08 33.13 21.11
C LEU A 615 -5.23 34.38 21.02
N ILE A 616 -4.52 34.65 22.10
CA ILE A 616 -3.57 35.75 22.19
C ILE A 616 -2.16 35.17 21.95
N LYS A 617 -1.41 35.78 21.05
CA LYS A 617 0.00 35.48 20.85
C LYS A 617 0.82 36.32 21.83
N THR A 618 1.47 35.68 22.79
CA THR A 618 2.24 36.35 23.85
C THR A 618 3.58 35.65 24.07
N ARG A 619 4.47 36.34 24.82
CA ARG A 619 5.75 35.75 25.26
C ARG A 619 5.50 34.87 26.48
N ILE A 620 6.00 33.65 26.43
CA ILE A 620 5.82 32.62 27.46
C ILE A 620 7.21 32.21 28.00
N CYS A 621 7.29 32.10 29.29
CA CYS A 621 8.45 31.50 29.95
C CYS A 621 8.50 29.99 29.72
N LYS A 622 9.64 29.46 29.26
CA LYS A 622 9.82 28.03 28.98
C LYS A 622 9.66 27.15 30.21
N THR A 623 10.12 27.67 31.35
CA THR A 623 10.18 26.92 32.62
C THR A 623 8.81 26.84 33.30
N SER A 624 8.12 27.99 33.44
CA SER A 624 6.83 28.04 34.13
C SER A 624 5.64 27.73 33.24
N GLY A 625 5.78 27.88 31.89
CA GLY A 625 4.65 27.79 30.96
C GLY A 625 3.64 28.92 31.07
N LYS A 626 3.94 29.98 31.87
CA LYS A 626 3.11 31.14 32.07
C LYS A 626 3.62 32.32 31.21
N PRO A 627 2.84 33.38 31.02
CA PRO A 627 3.32 34.64 30.46
C PRO A 627 4.59 35.12 31.17
N VAL A 628 5.51 35.74 30.44
CA VAL A 628 6.77 36.20 31.00
C VAL A 628 6.57 37.21 32.13
N GLY A 629 7.29 37.02 33.19
CA GLY A 629 7.38 38.00 34.27
C GLY A 629 8.58 38.95 34.08
N PRO A 630 8.71 40.00 34.93
CA PRO A 630 9.74 41.04 34.78
C PRO A 630 11.17 40.51 34.91
N TYR A 631 11.36 39.33 35.49
CA TYR A 631 12.67 38.72 35.77
C TYR A 631 12.97 37.49 34.89
N CYS A 632 12.13 37.20 33.88
CA CYS A 632 12.39 36.10 32.97
C CYS A 632 13.58 36.41 32.07
N PRO A 633 14.58 35.49 31.97
CA PRO A 633 15.67 35.64 31.01
C PRO A 633 15.11 35.56 29.56
N VAL A 634 15.66 36.37 28.66
CA VAL A 634 15.24 36.43 27.26
C VAL A 634 15.44 35.08 26.56
N GLU A 635 16.48 34.33 26.90
CA GLU A 635 16.79 32.99 26.41
C GLU A 635 15.75 31.95 26.84
N ASP A 636 15.00 32.20 27.91
CA ASP A 636 13.92 31.34 28.41
C ASP A 636 12.54 31.76 27.93
N GLU A 637 12.47 32.64 26.95
CA GLU A 637 11.22 33.08 26.38
C GLU A 637 10.97 32.46 24.98
N TYR A 638 9.72 32.36 24.62
CA TYR A 638 9.27 32.11 23.24
C TYR A 638 7.88 32.67 23.00
N TRP A 639 7.54 32.92 21.71
CA TRP A 639 6.20 33.35 21.33
C TRP A 639 5.30 32.12 21.16
N ALA A 640 4.06 32.14 21.76
CA ALA A 640 3.07 31.08 21.66
C ALA A 640 1.64 31.62 21.69
N TYR A 641 0.71 30.80 21.22
CA TYR A 641 -0.72 31.07 21.33
C TYR A 641 -1.29 30.45 22.60
N TYR A 642 -2.01 31.28 23.37
CA TYR A 642 -2.66 30.90 24.61
C TYR A 642 -4.11 31.39 24.65
N TRP A 643 -4.95 30.75 25.43
CA TRP A 643 -6.29 31.24 25.71
C TRP A 643 -6.21 32.55 26.46
N GLU A 644 -7.14 33.50 26.17
CA GLU A 644 -7.19 34.79 26.87
C GLU A 644 -7.32 34.60 28.38
N LYS A 645 -8.10 33.63 28.85
CA LYS A 645 -8.22 33.27 30.27
C LYS A 645 -6.92 32.88 30.98
N ASP A 646 -5.93 32.40 30.24
CA ASP A 646 -4.63 31.97 30.75
C ASP A 646 -3.62 33.14 30.83
N ILE A 647 -3.99 34.32 30.30
CA ILE A 647 -3.14 35.52 30.22
C ILE A 647 -3.74 36.62 31.10
N THR A 648 -3.51 36.53 32.40
CA THR A 648 -3.92 37.56 33.38
C THR A 648 -2.68 38.10 34.04
N GLU A 649 -2.75 39.32 34.59
CA GLU A 649 -1.64 39.95 35.30
C GLU A 649 -1.17 39.09 36.49
N ASP A 650 -2.10 38.43 37.17
CA ASP A 650 -1.83 37.56 38.31
C ASP A 650 -1.24 36.19 37.89
N ASN A 651 -1.28 35.83 36.61
CA ASN A 651 -0.80 34.54 36.10
C ASN A 651 0.55 34.66 35.34
N THR A 652 1.40 35.60 35.71
CA THR A 652 2.74 35.71 35.13
C THR A 652 3.74 34.76 35.80
N CYS A 653 4.91 34.59 35.19
CA CYS A 653 5.96 33.71 35.71
C CYS A 653 6.42 34.14 37.11
N ASP A 654 6.30 33.21 38.04
CA ASP A 654 6.64 33.34 39.47
C ASP A 654 7.91 32.54 39.87
N ILE A 655 8.52 31.84 38.91
CA ILE A 655 9.74 31.04 39.13
C ILE A 655 10.98 31.93 39.15
N HIS A 656 11.07 32.86 38.20
CA HIS A 656 12.20 33.78 38.10
C HIS A 656 11.98 34.96 39.06
N LYS A 657 12.85 35.08 40.05
CA LYS A 657 12.85 36.14 41.08
C LYS A 657 13.99 37.12 40.84
N PRO A 658 13.94 38.34 41.42
CA PRO A 658 15.10 39.24 41.41
C PRO A 658 16.32 38.50 41.96
N SER A 659 17.48 38.66 41.36
CA SER A 659 18.74 38.20 41.96
C SER A 659 18.94 38.93 43.28
N GLU A 660 19.31 38.24 44.36
CA GLU A 660 19.51 38.79 45.72
C GLU A 660 20.56 39.93 45.78
N GLY A 661 20.92 40.61 44.72
CA GLY A 661 21.83 41.74 44.62
C GLY A 661 21.21 43.01 44.02
N PHE A 662 19.94 43.01 43.58
CA PHE A 662 19.33 44.15 42.90
C PHE A 662 18.27 44.91 43.75
N SER A 663 18.07 44.52 45.01
CA SER A 663 17.12 45.19 45.92
C SER A 663 17.53 46.56 46.39
N ASP A 664 18.81 46.97 46.22
CA ASP A 664 19.33 48.25 46.88
C ASP A 664 19.54 49.42 45.90
N ILE A 665 19.19 49.32 44.61
CA ILE A 665 19.50 50.44 43.68
C ILE A 665 18.24 51.28 43.29
N LYS A 666 17.07 51.04 43.82
CA LYS A 666 15.85 51.82 43.45
C LYS A 666 15.36 52.79 44.58
N GLN A 667 16.08 53.02 45.60
CA GLN A 667 15.65 54.00 46.64
C GLN A 667 16.48 55.28 46.78
N ASN A 668 17.51 55.50 45.98
CA ASN A 668 18.24 56.80 46.07
C ASN A 668 18.37 57.41 44.66
N GLY A 669 17.60 58.42 44.37
CA GLY A 669 17.93 59.36 43.30
C GLY A 669 16.81 59.87 42.44
N TYR A 670 15.82 60.53 42.97
CA TYR A 670 15.14 61.67 42.33
C TYR A 670 14.77 62.70 43.39
N GLU A 671 15.74 63.48 43.80
CA GLU A 671 15.51 64.87 44.23
C GLU A 671 16.11 65.82 43.19
N ARG A 672 15.24 66.61 42.68
CA ARG A 672 15.31 67.83 41.88
C ARG A 672 16.67 68.51 41.69
N ASN A 673 17.03 68.83 40.46
CA ASN A 673 17.04 70.21 39.99
C ASN A 673 16.85 70.27 38.48
#